data_ce1de70b6a55bc162db151f8f89e5008
#
_entry.id   ce1de70b6a55bc162db151f8f89e5008
#
_cell.length_a   1.000
_cell.length_b   1.000
_cell.length_c   1.000
_cell.angle_alpha   90.00
_cell.angle_beta   90.00
_cell.angle_gamma   90.00
#
_symmetry.space_group_name_H-M   'P 1'
#
loop_
_entity.id
_entity.type
_entity.pdbx_description
1 polymer ?
#
loop_
_entity_poly.entity_id
_entity_poly.type
_entity_poly.pdbx_seq_one_letter_code
_entity_poly.pdbx_strand_id
1 'polypeptide(L)'
;MEKTLKDIVQYVRKNYFSYWVILGIDTAISVLCSLVAYVVIHYMARVPLTDWMLCKFACVSLVASVAGFLLFHTYRNTIRFSQARELWRIMCAVLFKIACLVIISFGVIYETQLPYNYKISYLLFDGLLTLVILTTFRVSLIIVYDFLLDWVNKKNTRILIYGTNEESVALKLRLRDSAHYKVAGFYVYGKNNSRRRLADLPVYYFENESDVDYIMRKRGIKGILFARYEDTRLEEKRLLEYCKNNELKTLIAPTISEADSDGNFHQWVRPIKIEDLLGRAEININLRQVAEEFRGKVVLVTGAAGSIGSELCRQLVQMGIQKLIMFDSAETPLHNVRLEFEKKYPNIDFVPVIGDVRVKERVRMVFELYHPQIVFHAAAYKHVPLMEENPCEAVLVNVTGSRQVADMAVEYGAEKMIMVSTDKAVNPTNVMGCSKRLAEIYVQSLGCAIREGKVKGNTKFITTRFGNVLGSNGSVIPRFKEQIENGGPVTVTHPDIIRFFMTIPEACRLVMEAATMGEGNEIFVFEMGKAVKIVDLATRMIELAGYRPGEDIKIEFTGLRPGEKLYEEVLSDKENTIPTENKKIMIAKVRRYEYTDILDTYAEFERLSRAVKIMDTVRLMKKIVPEFKSKNSPRFEVLDKE
;
A
#
# COMPACT_ATOMS: atom_id res chain seq x y z
N MET A 1 25.50 -13.01 27.39
CA MET A 1 24.19 -13.36 27.94
C MET A 1 23.05 -12.72 27.17
N GLU A 2 23.05 -11.39 26.94
CA GLU A 2 21.95 -10.70 26.19
C GLU A 2 21.84 -11.12 24.73
N LYS A 3 22.97 -11.35 24.03
CA LYS A 3 23.01 -11.81 22.63
C LYS A 3 22.51 -13.26 22.52
N THR A 4 22.93 -14.13 23.42
CA THR A 4 22.51 -15.53 23.46
C THR A 4 21.01 -15.69 23.74
N LEU A 5 20.45 -14.83 24.61
CA LEU A 5 19.00 -14.83 24.90
C LEU A 5 18.19 -14.33 23.70
N LYS A 6 18.68 -13.32 22.98
CA LYS A 6 18.05 -12.86 21.73
C LYS A 6 18.04 -13.96 20.67
N ASP A 7 19.15 -14.68 20.53
CA ASP A 7 19.27 -15.79 19.57
C ASP A 7 18.30 -16.93 19.93
N ILE A 8 18.17 -17.26 21.25
CA ILE A 8 17.21 -18.27 21.73
C ILE A 8 15.76 -17.82 21.45
N VAL A 9 15.40 -16.57 21.77
CA VAL A 9 14.04 -16.06 21.52
C VAL A 9 13.74 -16.03 20.03
N GLN A 10 14.72 -15.67 19.19
CA GLN A 10 14.56 -15.67 17.74
C GLN A 10 14.46 -17.08 17.17
N TYR A 11 15.18 -18.05 17.74
CA TYR A 11 15.07 -19.46 17.39
C TYR A 11 13.70 -20.03 17.76
N VAL A 12 13.22 -19.80 19.00
CA VAL A 12 11.89 -20.23 19.49
C VAL A 12 10.77 -19.55 18.71
N ARG A 13 10.98 -18.30 18.22
CA ARG A 13 10.04 -17.60 17.37
C ARG A 13 9.92 -18.21 15.97
N LYS A 14 11.03 -18.73 15.43
CA LYS A 14 11.12 -19.27 14.07
C LYS A 14 10.79 -20.77 14.02
N ASN A 15 11.07 -21.51 15.08
CA ASN A 15 10.88 -22.95 15.16
C ASN A 15 9.84 -23.30 16.23
N TYR A 16 8.87 -24.12 15.88
CA TYR A 16 7.92 -24.69 16.83
C TYR A 16 8.57 -25.88 17.56
N PHE A 17 8.30 -26.02 18.86
CA PHE A 17 8.66 -27.26 19.56
C PHE A 17 7.98 -28.45 18.89
N SER A 18 8.74 -29.53 18.69
CA SER A 18 8.17 -30.77 18.19
C SER A 18 7.04 -31.23 19.11
N TYR A 19 5.92 -31.63 18.53
CA TYR A 19 4.77 -32.14 19.27
C TYR A 19 5.12 -33.37 20.16
N TRP A 20 6.14 -34.14 19.78
CA TRP A 20 6.66 -35.26 20.57
C TRP A 20 7.35 -34.79 21.85
N VAL A 21 8.04 -33.67 21.85
CA VAL A 21 8.68 -33.08 23.04
C VAL A 21 7.61 -32.63 24.04
N ILE A 22 6.53 -32.01 23.52
CA ILE A 22 5.40 -31.59 24.37
C ILE A 22 4.73 -32.82 25.03
N LEU A 23 4.46 -33.85 24.24
CA LEU A 23 3.91 -35.11 24.76
C LEU A 23 4.81 -35.73 25.80
N GLY A 24 6.13 -35.76 25.59
CA GLY A 24 7.12 -36.28 26.54
C GLY A 24 7.12 -35.55 27.86
N ILE A 25 7.10 -34.20 27.82
CA ILE A 25 7.07 -33.37 29.02
C ILE A 25 5.76 -33.57 29.82
N ASP A 26 4.61 -33.50 29.14
CA ASP A 26 3.30 -33.69 29.79
C ASP A 26 3.19 -35.08 30.41
N THR A 27 3.68 -36.10 29.74
CA THR A 27 3.72 -37.48 30.25
C THR A 27 4.64 -37.60 31.48
N ALA A 28 5.84 -37.03 31.41
CA ALA A 28 6.79 -37.04 32.53
C ALA A 28 6.21 -36.36 33.78
N ILE A 29 5.59 -35.18 33.61
CA ILE A 29 4.90 -34.46 34.68
C ILE A 29 3.79 -35.32 35.27
N SER A 30 2.95 -35.93 34.42
CA SER A 30 1.82 -36.74 34.86
C SER A 30 2.25 -37.98 35.64
N VAL A 31 3.30 -38.69 35.18
CA VAL A 31 3.86 -39.85 35.87
C VAL A 31 4.49 -39.46 37.20
N LEU A 32 5.22 -38.33 37.25
CA LEU A 32 5.82 -37.81 38.46
C LEU A 32 4.73 -37.50 39.53
N CYS A 33 3.65 -36.82 39.08
CA CYS A 33 2.51 -36.53 39.97
C CYS A 33 1.90 -37.80 40.56
N SER A 34 1.74 -38.83 39.70
CA SER A 34 1.19 -40.12 40.14
C SER A 34 2.11 -40.83 41.14
N LEU A 35 3.42 -40.82 40.92
CA LEU A 35 4.39 -41.40 41.84
C LEU A 35 4.38 -40.66 43.20
N VAL A 36 4.36 -39.31 43.15
CA VAL A 36 4.27 -38.53 44.38
C VAL A 36 2.98 -38.85 45.15
N ALA A 37 1.85 -38.85 44.46
CA ALA A 37 0.56 -39.18 45.06
C ALA A 37 0.56 -40.61 45.66
N TYR A 38 1.16 -41.57 44.96
CA TYR A 38 1.24 -42.97 45.39
C TYR A 38 2.11 -43.10 46.66
N VAL A 39 3.29 -42.47 46.69
CA VAL A 39 4.18 -42.49 47.86
C VAL A 39 3.52 -41.83 49.08
N VAL A 40 2.90 -40.66 48.89
CA VAL A 40 2.23 -39.91 49.98
C VAL A 40 1.10 -40.74 50.60
N ILE A 41 0.28 -41.37 49.78
CA ILE A 41 -0.85 -42.17 50.29
C ILE A 41 -0.40 -43.43 50.91
N HIS A 42 0.66 -44.12 50.43
CA HIS A 42 1.25 -45.32 51.15
C HIS A 42 1.82 -44.93 52.50
N TYR A 43 2.50 -43.80 52.60
CA TYR A 43 3.00 -43.30 53.88
C TYR A 43 1.85 -42.98 54.81
N MET A 44 0.79 -42.36 54.38
CA MET A 44 -0.39 -42.09 55.23
C MET A 44 -1.13 -43.35 55.63
N ALA A 45 -1.20 -44.35 54.78
CA ALA A 45 -1.83 -45.61 55.02
C ALA A 45 -0.96 -46.55 55.89
N ARG A 46 0.31 -46.22 56.19
CA ARG A 46 1.32 -47.04 56.89
C ARG A 46 1.53 -48.43 56.25
N VAL A 47 1.39 -48.51 54.92
CA VAL A 47 1.60 -49.73 54.15
C VAL A 47 3.03 -49.72 53.61
N PRO A 48 3.80 -50.84 53.71
CA PRO A 48 5.15 -50.89 53.21
C PRO A 48 5.19 -50.72 51.70
N LEU A 49 6.12 -49.90 51.22
CA LEU A 49 6.35 -49.60 49.83
C LEU A 49 7.59 -50.33 49.30
N THR A 50 7.47 -51.13 48.27
CA THR A 50 8.61 -51.80 47.65
C THR A 50 8.94 -51.14 46.26
N ASP A 51 10.22 -51.18 45.91
CA ASP A 51 10.66 -50.61 44.62
C ASP A 51 9.93 -51.26 43.39
N TRP A 52 9.61 -52.53 43.51
CA TRP A 52 8.85 -53.26 42.50
C TRP A 52 7.43 -52.72 42.33
N MET A 53 6.77 -52.34 43.42
CA MET A 53 5.43 -51.71 43.35
C MET A 53 5.49 -50.35 42.69
N LEU A 54 6.52 -49.52 43.00
CA LEU A 54 6.73 -48.25 42.38
C LEU A 54 6.95 -48.38 40.85
N CYS A 55 7.82 -49.29 40.43
CA CYS A 55 8.08 -49.54 39.02
C CYS A 55 6.82 -49.99 38.26
N LYS A 56 6.08 -50.95 38.79
CA LYS A 56 4.81 -51.39 38.16
C LYS A 56 3.82 -50.24 38.02
N PHE A 57 3.68 -49.48 39.10
CA PHE A 57 2.74 -48.36 39.10
C PHE A 57 3.15 -47.23 38.12
N ALA A 58 4.44 -46.92 38.07
CA ALA A 58 4.98 -45.97 37.11
C ALA A 58 4.68 -46.40 35.68
N CYS A 59 4.85 -47.66 35.32
CA CYS A 59 4.53 -48.20 34.01
C CYS A 59 3.04 -48.07 33.66
N VAL A 60 2.16 -48.39 34.60
CA VAL A 60 0.71 -48.28 34.42
C VAL A 60 0.30 -46.81 34.22
N SER A 61 0.81 -45.93 35.08
CA SER A 61 0.55 -44.48 34.97
C SER A 61 1.10 -43.90 33.67
N LEU A 62 2.27 -44.36 33.20
CA LEU A 62 2.85 -43.97 31.91
C LEU A 62 1.91 -44.32 30.75
N VAL A 63 1.49 -45.60 30.70
CA VAL A 63 0.61 -46.05 29.62
C VAL A 63 -0.72 -45.32 29.63
N ALA A 64 -1.35 -45.16 30.80
CA ALA A 64 -2.62 -44.45 30.92
C ALA A 64 -2.50 -42.96 30.55
N SER A 65 -1.40 -42.30 30.95
CA SER A 65 -1.13 -40.90 30.62
C SER A 65 -0.91 -40.71 29.10
N VAL A 66 -0.05 -41.53 28.48
CA VAL A 66 0.21 -41.47 27.03
C VAL A 66 -1.07 -41.71 26.26
N ALA A 67 -1.85 -42.74 26.62
CA ALA A 67 -3.12 -43.04 25.96
C ALA A 67 -4.10 -41.87 26.07
N GLY A 68 -4.23 -41.25 27.25
CA GLY A 68 -5.10 -40.09 27.45
C GLY A 68 -4.65 -38.88 26.64
N PHE A 69 -3.35 -38.53 26.64
CA PHE A 69 -2.84 -37.40 25.90
C PHE A 69 -2.92 -37.59 24.37
N LEU A 70 -2.75 -38.84 23.90
CA LEU A 70 -2.94 -39.16 22.46
C LEU A 70 -4.41 -39.07 22.06
N LEU A 71 -5.33 -39.62 22.86
CA LEU A 71 -6.77 -39.66 22.58
C LEU A 71 -7.37 -38.24 22.48
N PHE A 72 -7.01 -37.36 23.42
CA PHE A 72 -7.53 -35.99 23.47
C PHE A 72 -6.66 -34.98 22.74
N HIS A 73 -5.60 -35.41 22.06
CA HIS A 73 -4.73 -34.60 21.21
C HIS A 73 -4.16 -33.35 21.92
N THR A 74 -3.78 -33.48 23.21
CA THR A 74 -3.25 -32.35 24.00
C THR A 74 -1.92 -31.82 23.50
N TYR A 75 -1.19 -32.61 22.73
CA TYR A 75 0.14 -32.31 22.15
C TYR A 75 0.13 -31.61 20.82
N ARG A 76 -1.01 -31.55 20.10
CA ARG A 76 -1.08 -31.04 18.72
C ARG A 76 -1.03 -29.52 18.61
N ASN A 77 -1.36 -28.79 19.67
CA ASN A 77 -1.40 -27.35 19.62
C ASN A 77 -0.10 -26.74 20.16
N THR A 78 0.33 -25.65 19.52
CA THR A 78 1.49 -24.91 20.01
C THR A 78 1.16 -24.24 21.35
N ILE A 79 2.03 -24.40 22.33
CA ILE A 79 1.90 -23.84 23.69
C ILE A 79 1.58 -22.33 23.65
N ARG A 80 2.07 -21.67 22.61
CA ARG A 80 1.95 -20.22 22.38
C ARG A 80 0.51 -19.69 22.21
N PHE A 81 -0.42 -20.53 21.74
CA PHE A 81 -1.80 -20.15 21.45
C PHE A 81 -2.83 -20.91 22.29
N SER A 82 -2.44 -21.35 23.50
CA SER A 82 -3.33 -22.08 24.41
C SER A 82 -4.57 -21.25 24.77
N GLN A 83 -5.73 -21.74 24.37
CA GLN A 83 -7.05 -21.20 24.68
C GLN A 83 -7.78 -22.06 25.71
N ALA A 84 -8.90 -21.60 26.26
CA ALA A 84 -9.75 -22.35 27.18
C ALA A 84 -10.09 -23.78 26.71
N ARG A 85 -10.15 -24.01 25.40
CA ARG A 85 -10.38 -25.32 24.77
C ARG A 85 -9.26 -26.33 25.09
N GLU A 86 -8.04 -25.90 25.31
CA GLU A 86 -6.92 -26.78 25.63
C GLU A 86 -6.94 -27.21 27.09
N LEU A 87 -7.30 -26.31 28.02
CA LEU A 87 -7.51 -26.65 29.39
C LEU A 87 -8.59 -27.74 29.53
N TRP A 88 -9.64 -27.63 28.75
CA TRP A 88 -10.68 -28.67 28.66
C TRP A 88 -10.13 -30.01 28.17
N ARG A 89 -9.26 -30.03 27.15
CA ARG A 89 -8.63 -31.25 26.64
C ARG A 89 -7.71 -31.91 27.70
N ILE A 90 -6.92 -31.11 28.43
CA ILE A 90 -6.08 -31.59 29.51
C ILE A 90 -6.95 -32.21 30.62
N MET A 91 -8.05 -31.56 30.99
CA MET A 91 -9.01 -32.08 31.95
C MET A 91 -9.59 -33.43 31.49
N CYS A 92 -10.03 -33.57 30.25
CA CYS A 92 -10.53 -34.81 29.70
C CYS A 92 -9.46 -35.94 29.70
N ALA A 93 -8.21 -35.59 29.36
CA ALA A 93 -7.10 -36.55 29.37
C ALA A 93 -6.77 -37.03 30.77
N VAL A 94 -6.80 -36.15 31.80
CA VAL A 94 -6.60 -36.51 33.19
C VAL A 94 -7.74 -37.37 33.71
N LEU A 95 -9.00 -37.04 33.36
CA LEU A 95 -10.16 -37.86 33.72
C LEU A 95 -10.08 -39.28 33.11
N PHE A 96 -9.64 -39.38 31.85
CA PHE A 96 -9.41 -40.66 31.22
C PHE A 96 -8.32 -41.48 31.91
N LYS A 97 -7.18 -40.84 32.27
CA LYS A 97 -6.13 -41.47 33.08
C LYS A 97 -6.70 -42.02 34.38
N ILE A 98 -7.48 -41.20 35.13
CA ILE A 98 -8.11 -41.64 36.37
C ILE A 98 -9.02 -42.84 36.11
N ALA A 99 -9.84 -42.82 35.07
CA ALA A 99 -10.72 -43.94 34.73
C ALA A 99 -9.92 -45.24 34.47
N CYS A 100 -8.80 -45.17 33.75
CA CYS A 100 -7.90 -46.29 33.56
C CYS A 100 -7.32 -46.78 34.87
N LEU A 101 -6.86 -45.89 35.74
CA LEU A 101 -6.31 -46.23 37.04
C LEU A 101 -7.38 -46.84 37.97
N VAL A 102 -8.63 -46.40 37.92
CA VAL A 102 -9.78 -47.01 38.61
C VAL A 102 -9.97 -48.45 38.16
N ILE A 103 -10.07 -48.69 36.85
CA ILE A 103 -10.27 -50.04 36.30
C ILE A 103 -9.15 -51.00 36.76
N ILE A 104 -7.92 -50.53 36.75
CA ILE A 104 -6.76 -51.32 37.11
C ILE A 104 -6.68 -51.51 38.63
N SER A 105 -6.99 -50.50 39.46
CA SER A 105 -6.90 -50.57 40.93
C SER A 105 -8.05 -51.37 41.58
N PHE A 106 -9.20 -51.43 40.94
CA PHE A 106 -10.38 -52.15 41.41
C PHE A 106 -10.67 -53.43 40.63
N GLY A 107 -10.01 -53.62 39.48
CA GLY A 107 -10.13 -54.86 38.66
C GLY A 107 -9.26 -55.98 39.21
N VAL A 108 -9.55 -57.21 38.71
CA VAL A 108 -8.89 -58.47 39.12
C VAL A 108 -7.38 -58.49 38.75
N ILE A 109 -6.89 -57.54 38.00
CA ILE A 109 -5.56 -57.59 37.36
C ILE A 109 -4.44 -57.03 38.30
N TYR A 110 -4.80 -56.25 39.31
CA TYR A 110 -3.77 -55.57 40.13
C TYR A 110 -4.17 -55.54 41.63
N GLU A 111 -3.61 -56.41 42.43
CA GLU A 111 -3.76 -56.39 43.89
C GLU A 111 -2.90 -55.29 44.52
N THR A 112 -3.53 -54.13 44.81
CA THR A 112 -2.88 -53.09 45.64
C THR A 112 -3.12 -53.43 47.16
N GLN A 113 -2.08 -53.43 47.95
CA GLN A 113 -2.20 -53.65 49.38
C GLN A 113 -2.88 -52.46 50.11
N LEU A 114 -3.30 -51.41 49.39
CA LEU A 114 -3.96 -50.25 49.98
C LEU A 114 -5.42 -50.55 50.39
N PRO A 115 -5.87 -50.15 51.59
CA PRO A 115 -7.27 -50.18 51.98
C PRO A 115 -8.16 -49.35 51.00
N TYR A 116 -9.42 -49.75 50.87
CA TYR A 116 -10.38 -49.18 49.91
C TYR A 116 -10.45 -47.62 49.93
N ASN A 117 -10.54 -47.04 51.17
CA ASN A 117 -10.62 -45.59 51.35
C ASN A 117 -9.37 -44.88 50.85
N TYR A 118 -8.19 -45.46 51.02
CA TYR A 118 -6.93 -44.89 50.54
C TYR A 118 -6.77 -45.02 48.99
N LYS A 119 -7.38 -46.03 48.39
CA LYS A 119 -7.41 -46.12 46.91
C LYS A 119 -8.19 -44.95 46.30
N ILE A 120 -9.34 -44.59 46.85
CA ILE A 120 -10.14 -43.45 46.40
C ILE A 120 -9.39 -42.15 46.65
N SER A 121 -8.83 -41.95 47.82
CA SER A 121 -8.02 -40.76 48.17
C SER A 121 -6.84 -40.59 47.24
N TYR A 122 -6.16 -41.67 46.86
CA TYR A 122 -5.07 -41.65 45.91
C TYR A 122 -5.54 -41.16 44.52
N LEU A 123 -6.60 -41.72 43.99
CA LEU A 123 -7.12 -41.37 42.64
C LEU A 123 -7.54 -39.89 42.57
N LEU A 124 -8.21 -39.40 43.61
CA LEU A 124 -8.59 -37.99 43.69
C LEU A 124 -7.37 -37.08 43.82
N PHE A 125 -6.39 -37.45 44.66
CA PHE A 125 -5.19 -36.66 44.87
C PHE A 125 -4.29 -36.64 43.64
N ASP A 126 -4.09 -37.79 42.94
CA ASP A 126 -3.35 -37.87 41.70
C ASP A 126 -4.01 -37.01 40.60
N GLY A 127 -5.33 -37.12 40.43
CA GLY A 127 -6.06 -36.34 39.44
C GLY A 127 -5.97 -34.84 39.66
N LEU A 128 -6.18 -34.40 40.91
CA LEU A 128 -6.10 -32.99 41.27
C LEU A 128 -4.67 -32.46 41.09
N LEU A 129 -3.68 -33.20 41.59
CA LEU A 129 -2.26 -32.83 41.52
C LEU A 129 -1.80 -32.72 40.05
N THR A 130 -2.13 -33.74 39.24
CA THR A 130 -1.79 -33.72 37.80
C THR A 130 -2.44 -32.56 37.09
N LEU A 131 -3.73 -32.30 37.33
CA LEU A 131 -4.45 -31.20 36.68
C LEU A 131 -3.85 -29.83 37.07
N VAL A 132 -3.61 -29.61 38.35
CA VAL A 132 -3.04 -28.34 38.87
C VAL A 132 -1.64 -28.11 38.32
N ILE A 133 -0.77 -29.12 38.36
CA ILE A 133 0.63 -28.96 37.93
C ILE A 133 0.71 -28.77 36.42
N LEU A 134 -0.02 -29.56 35.62
CA LEU A 134 -0.02 -29.39 34.14
C LEU A 134 -0.57 -28.04 33.70
N THR A 135 -1.69 -27.60 34.33
CA THR A 135 -2.26 -26.28 33.97
C THR A 135 -1.35 -25.14 34.40
N THR A 136 -0.79 -25.20 35.63
CA THR A 136 0.15 -24.17 36.10
C THR A 136 1.42 -24.15 35.26
N PHE A 137 1.97 -25.29 34.87
CA PHE A 137 3.13 -25.38 33.99
C PHE A 137 2.85 -24.73 32.62
N ARG A 138 1.71 -25.04 32.01
CA ARG A 138 1.32 -24.43 30.70
C ARG A 138 1.15 -22.93 30.81
N VAL A 139 0.47 -22.43 31.83
CA VAL A 139 0.29 -20.99 32.08
C VAL A 139 1.63 -20.30 32.34
N SER A 140 2.51 -20.94 33.16
CA SER A 140 3.84 -20.38 33.42
C SER A 140 4.70 -20.28 32.18
N LEU A 141 4.65 -21.26 31.26
CA LEU A 141 5.36 -21.19 29.99
C LEU A 141 4.88 -20.02 29.12
N ILE A 142 3.57 -19.75 29.09
CA ILE A 142 3.00 -18.60 28.35
C ILE A 142 3.50 -17.29 28.96
N ILE A 143 3.44 -17.16 30.31
CA ILE A 143 3.88 -15.94 31.01
C ILE A 143 5.38 -15.70 30.81
N VAL A 144 6.21 -16.73 30.92
CA VAL A 144 7.67 -16.64 30.72
C VAL A 144 7.97 -16.24 29.25
N TYR A 145 7.28 -16.82 28.29
CA TYR A 145 7.43 -16.48 26.89
C TYR A 145 7.06 -15.01 26.62
N ASP A 146 5.91 -14.56 27.11
CA ASP A 146 5.47 -13.16 26.95
C ASP A 146 6.45 -12.19 27.64
N PHE A 147 6.96 -12.56 28.83
CA PHE A 147 7.97 -11.77 29.54
C PHE A 147 9.30 -11.67 28.76
N LEU A 148 9.77 -12.78 28.19
CA LEU A 148 10.99 -12.81 27.37
C LEU A 148 10.83 -12.00 26.10
N LEU A 149 9.67 -12.06 25.44
CA LEU A 149 9.35 -11.21 24.29
C LEU A 149 9.36 -9.74 24.66
N ASP A 150 8.73 -9.36 25.75
CA ASP A 150 8.71 -7.98 26.23
C ASP A 150 10.13 -7.47 26.59
N TRP A 151 10.96 -8.34 27.14
CA TRP A 151 12.34 -8.00 27.51
C TRP A 151 13.24 -7.80 26.27
N VAL A 152 13.13 -8.68 25.27
CA VAL A 152 13.88 -8.57 24.01
C VAL A 152 13.43 -7.35 23.19
N ASN A 153 12.13 -7.03 23.24
CA ASN A 153 11.51 -5.94 22.48
C ASN A 153 11.45 -4.61 23.26
N LYS A 154 12.32 -4.37 24.24
CA LYS A 154 12.36 -3.16 25.08
C LYS A 154 12.40 -1.81 24.34
N LYS A 155 12.71 -1.81 23.02
CA LYS A 155 12.74 -0.62 22.16
C LYS A 155 11.44 -0.36 21.38
N ASN A 156 10.36 -1.07 21.69
CA ASN A 156 9.11 -0.91 20.95
C ASN A 156 8.46 0.45 21.24
N THR A 157 8.06 1.14 20.18
CA THR A 157 7.26 2.36 20.28
C THR A 157 5.88 2.01 20.85
N ARG A 158 5.54 2.56 22.04
CA ARG A 158 4.21 2.38 22.63
C ARG A 158 3.20 3.24 21.89
N ILE A 159 2.10 2.62 21.46
CA ILE A 159 1.04 3.28 20.71
C ILE A 159 -0.34 2.98 21.31
N LEU A 160 -1.29 3.88 21.09
CA LEU A 160 -2.72 3.64 21.32
C LEU A 160 -3.43 3.37 20.00
N ILE A 161 -4.46 2.53 20.00
CA ILE A 161 -5.34 2.33 18.86
C ILE A 161 -6.58 3.20 19.06
N TYR A 162 -6.89 4.04 18.06
CA TYR A 162 -8.11 4.84 18.08
C TYR A 162 -9.34 3.98 17.74
N GLY A 163 -10.41 4.16 18.52
CA GLY A 163 -11.67 3.44 18.34
C GLY A 163 -11.76 2.12 19.11
N THR A 164 -12.99 1.61 19.25
CA THR A 164 -13.31 0.33 19.93
C THR A 164 -14.13 -0.60 19.04
N ASN A 165 -14.14 -0.36 17.73
CA ASN A 165 -14.83 -1.19 16.75
C ASN A 165 -14.08 -2.52 16.51
N GLU A 166 -14.70 -3.42 15.74
CA GLU A 166 -14.13 -4.74 15.44
C GLU A 166 -12.77 -4.62 14.71
N GLU A 167 -12.60 -3.64 13.84
CA GLU A 167 -11.37 -3.39 13.11
C GLU A 167 -10.21 -2.99 14.05
N SER A 168 -10.50 -2.14 15.04
CA SER A 168 -9.52 -1.75 16.08
C SER A 168 -9.10 -2.95 16.93
N VAL A 169 -10.02 -3.85 17.26
CA VAL A 169 -9.72 -5.10 17.98
C VAL A 169 -8.91 -6.06 17.11
N ALA A 170 -9.28 -6.23 15.85
CA ALA A 170 -8.54 -7.05 14.91
C ALA A 170 -7.11 -6.52 14.71
N LEU A 171 -6.94 -5.20 14.67
CA LEU A 171 -5.63 -4.56 14.56
C LEU A 171 -4.74 -4.82 15.78
N LYS A 172 -5.29 -4.83 17.01
CA LYS A 172 -4.56 -5.21 18.22
C LYS A 172 -4.04 -6.65 18.13
N LEU A 173 -4.88 -7.58 17.65
CA LEU A 173 -4.48 -8.98 17.50
C LEU A 173 -3.35 -9.14 16.47
N ARG A 174 -3.40 -8.40 15.38
CA ARG A 174 -2.34 -8.39 14.36
C ARG A 174 -1.03 -7.78 14.87
N LEU A 175 -1.09 -6.76 15.74
CA LEU A 175 0.09 -6.10 16.32
C LEU A 175 0.71 -6.86 17.50
N ARG A 176 0.11 -7.94 17.97
CA ARG A 176 0.58 -8.71 19.13
C ARG A 176 2.06 -9.11 19.02
N ASP A 177 2.49 -9.53 17.84
CA ASP A 177 3.84 -10.01 17.57
C ASP A 177 4.75 -8.99 16.86
N SER A 178 4.34 -7.70 16.83
CA SER A 178 5.11 -6.65 16.19
C SER A 178 6.44 -6.37 16.90
N ALA A 179 7.55 -6.35 16.16
CA ALA A 179 8.86 -6.01 16.68
C ALA A 179 9.05 -4.50 16.93
N HIS A 180 8.17 -3.64 16.40
CA HIS A 180 8.34 -2.18 16.43
C HIS A 180 7.30 -1.46 17.28
N TYR A 181 6.09 -1.98 17.38
CA TYR A 181 4.98 -1.32 18.06
C TYR A 181 4.43 -2.18 19.19
N LYS A 182 4.16 -1.55 20.35
CA LYS A 182 3.46 -2.17 21.48
C LYS A 182 2.17 -1.41 21.74
N VAL A 183 1.03 -2.07 21.57
CA VAL A 183 -0.27 -1.48 21.86
C VAL A 183 -0.46 -1.36 23.37
N ALA A 184 -0.63 -0.13 23.87
CA ALA A 184 -0.80 0.15 25.30
C ALA A 184 -2.27 0.27 25.71
N GLY A 185 -3.20 0.40 24.78
CA GLY A 185 -4.63 0.52 25.02
C GLY A 185 -5.40 1.01 23.80
N PHE A 186 -6.69 1.17 24.00
CA PHE A 186 -7.60 1.81 23.03
C PHE A 186 -7.91 3.23 23.48
N TYR A 187 -8.22 4.11 22.53
CA TYR A 187 -8.44 5.53 22.76
C TYR A 187 -9.70 5.99 22.06
N VAL A 188 -10.61 6.66 22.77
CA VAL A 188 -11.95 7.01 22.27
C VAL A 188 -12.34 8.41 22.74
N TYR A 189 -12.97 9.19 21.86
CA TYR A 189 -13.57 10.45 22.25
C TYR A 189 -14.85 10.24 23.07
N GLY A 190 -15.03 10.97 24.15
CA GLY A 190 -16.22 11.02 24.99
C GLY A 190 -15.98 10.80 26.48
N LYS A 191 -17.02 11.11 27.28
CA LYS A 191 -17.05 10.88 28.73
C LYS A 191 -17.44 9.45 29.04
N ASN A 192 -16.56 8.71 29.69
CA ASN A 192 -16.97 7.47 30.34
C ASN A 192 -16.19 7.24 31.63
N ASN A 193 -16.90 7.20 32.75
CA ASN A 193 -16.31 6.96 34.08
C ASN A 193 -16.01 5.47 34.37
N SER A 194 -16.26 4.56 33.43
CA SER A 194 -16.01 3.13 33.62
C SER A 194 -14.60 2.75 33.16
N ARG A 195 -13.85 2.07 34.04
CA ARG A 195 -12.57 1.41 33.70
C ARG A 195 -12.82 0.19 32.82
N ARG A 196 -13.25 0.41 31.57
CA ARG A 196 -13.50 -0.68 30.62
C ARG A 196 -12.18 -1.23 30.09
N ARG A 197 -12.14 -2.54 29.90
CA ARG A 197 -11.07 -3.24 29.20
C ARG A 197 -11.65 -3.87 27.94
N LEU A 198 -10.91 -3.78 26.84
CA LEU A 198 -11.26 -4.40 25.58
C LEU A 198 -10.08 -5.24 25.12
N ALA A 199 -10.31 -6.52 24.83
CA ALA A 199 -9.25 -7.45 24.46
C ALA A 199 -8.03 -7.37 25.41
N ASP A 200 -8.28 -7.41 26.72
CA ASP A 200 -7.30 -7.33 27.83
C ASP A 200 -6.52 -6.02 27.97
N LEU A 201 -6.82 -5.00 27.15
CA LEU A 201 -6.21 -3.69 27.22
C LEU A 201 -7.19 -2.63 27.75
N PRO A 202 -6.68 -1.60 28.47
CA PRO A 202 -7.53 -0.51 28.95
C PRO A 202 -8.07 0.34 27.78
N VAL A 203 -9.30 0.83 27.95
CA VAL A 203 -9.89 1.84 27.07
C VAL A 203 -9.77 3.17 27.77
N TYR A 204 -9.14 4.13 27.13
CA TYR A 204 -8.96 5.50 27.59
C TYR A 204 -9.95 6.42 26.86
N TYR A 205 -10.52 7.36 27.62
CA TYR A 205 -11.46 8.34 27.11
C TYR A 205 -10.86 9.73 27.21
N PHE A 206 -11.16 10.60 26.27
CA PHE A 206 -10.74 11.99 26.27
C PHE A 206 -11.87 12.91 25.76
N GLU A 207 -11.92 14.09 26.32
CA GLU A 207 -12.77 15.21 25.83
C GLU A 207 -11.94 16.43 25.49
N ASN A 208 -10.86 16.64 26.26
CA ASN A 208 -10.01 17.80 26.18
C ASN A 208 -8.53 17.41 25.99
N GLU A 209 -7.71 18.35 25.55
CA GLU A 209 -6.27 18.14 25.39
C GLU A 209 -5.54 17.76 26.69
N SER A 210 -5.99 18.24 27.83
CA SER A 210 -5.45 17.87 29.14
C SER A 210 -5.58 16.38 29.46
N ASP A 211 -6.66 15.74 29.03
CA ASP A 211 -6.88 14.29 29.19
C ASP A 211 -5.91 13.52 28.32
N VAL A 212 -5.68 14.02 27.10
CA VAL A 212 -4.73 13.45 26.16
C VAL A 212 -3.33 13.48 26.74
N ASP A 213 -2.88 14.66 27.17
CA ASP A 213 -1.54 14.89 27.73
C ASP A 213 -1.27 13.98 28.94
N TYR A 214 -2.23 13.88 29.87
CA TYR A 214 -2.11 13.02 31.06
C TYR A 214 -1.88 11.56 30.69
N ILE A 215 -2.63 11.01 29.74
CA ILE A 215 -2.53 9.61 29.32
C ILE A 215 -1.22 9.37 28.57
N MET A 216 -0.85 10.27 27.65
CA MET A 216 0.35 10.14 26.82
C MET A 216 1.62 10.15 27.68
N ARG A 217 1.76 11.11 28.60
CA ARG A 217 2.93 11.21 29.48
C ARG A 217 2.99 10.09 30.51
N LYS A 218 1.90 9.81 31.22
CA LYS A 218 1.87 8.78 32.27
C LYS A 218 2.19 7.38 31.76
N ARG A 219 1.84 7.06 30.54
CA ARG A 219 2.03 5.73 29.93
C ARG A 219 3.21 5.68 28.96
N GLY A 220 3.87 6.78 28.69
CA GLY A 220 4.98 6.87 27.74
C GLY A 220 4.55 6.50 26.33
N ILE A 221 3.38 6.97 25.91
CA ILE A 221 2.83 6.75 24.58
C ILE A 221 3.57 7.66 23.59
N LYS A 222 3.98 7.10 22.46
CA LYS A 222 4.72 7.81 21.42
C LYS A 222 3.98 7.87 20.08
N GLY A 223 2.72 7.40 20.03
CA GLY A 223 1.92 7.51 18.82
C GLY A 223 0.52 6.94 18.96
N ILE A 224 -0.32 7.29 17.98
CA ILE A 224 -1.68 6.83 17.86
C ILE A 224 -1.84 6.15 16.50
N LEU A 225 -2.52 5.00 16.50
CA LEU A 225 -2.80 4.20 15.32
C LEU A 225 -4.30 4.21 15.04
N PHE A 226 -4.66 4.65 13.85
CA PHE A 226 -6.03 4.63 13.35
C PHE A 226 -6.30 3.37 12.54
N ALA A 227 -7.42 2.70 12.81
CA ALA A 227 -7.84 1.52 12.06
C ALA A 227 -8.53 1.90 10.76
N ARG A 228 -9.20 3.06 10.70
CA ARG A 228 -9.95 3.54 9.54
C ARG A 228 -9.55 4.95 9.16
N TYR A 229 -9.68 5.21 7.88
CA TYR A 229 -9.44 6.51 7.28
C TYR A 229 -10.42 7.59 7.74
N GLU A 230 -11.68 7.20 7.92
CA GLU A 230 -12.75 8.08 8.36
C GLU A 230 -12.48 8.66 9.74
N ASP A 231 -11.89 7.84 10.63
CA ASP A 231 -11.57 8.25 11.99
C ASP A 231 -10.46 9.32 12.03
N THR A 232 -9.51 9.31 11.08
CA THR A 232 -8.48 10.36 10.99
C THR A 232 -9.08 11.71 10.62
N ARG A 233 -10.12 11.72 9.78
CA ARG A 233 -10.81 12.95 9.40
C ARG A 233 -11.66 13.54 10.54
N LEU A 234 -12.35 12.67 11.27
CA LEU A 234 -13.17 13.09 12.41
C LEU A 234 -12.32 13.75 13.50
N GLU A 235 -11.10 13.27 13.68
CA GLU A 235 -10.18 13.70 14.73
C GLU A 235 -9.09 14.68 14.23
N GLU A 236 -9.19 15.20 13.00
CA GLU A 236 -8.19 16.10 12.39
C GLU A 236 -7.90 17.31 13.26
N LYS A 237 -8.95 18.00 13.74
CA LYS A 237 -8.82 19.24 14.55
C LYS A 237 -8.58 19.01 16.04
N ARG A 238 -8.80 17.79 16.55
CA ARG A 238 -8.75 17.50 17.98
C ARG A 238 -7.50 16.70 18.34
N LEU A 239 -7.40 15.49 17.80
CA LEU A 239 -6.38 14.54 18.20
C LEU A 239 -5.14 14.60 17.32
N LEU A 240 -5.30 14.79 16.01
CA LEU A 240 -4.17 14.93 15.10
C LEU A 240 -3.40 16.24 15.35
N GLU A 241 -4.09 17.32 15.63
CA GLU A 241 -3.48 18.59 16.01
C GLU A 241 -2.71 18.49 17.33
N TYR A 242 -3.26 17.81 18.33
CA TYR A 242 -2.55 17.52 19.58
C TYR A 242 -1.31 16.65 19.34
N CYS A 243 -1.42 15.57 18.57
CA CYS A 243 -0.29 14.69 18.26
C CYS A 243 0.85 15.44 17.58
N LYS A 244 0.51 16.36 16.69
CA LYS A 244 1.44 17.24 16.02
C LYS A 244 2.19 18.13 17.01
N ASN A 245 1.47 18.83 17.89
CA ASN A 245 2.06 19.78 18.85
C ASN A 245 2.96 19.08 19.89
N ASN A 246 2.83 17.77 20.07
CA ASN A 246 3.57 16.96 21.06
C ASN A 246 4.49 15.90 20.44
N GLU A 247 4.86 16.02 19.18
CA GLU A 247 5.78 15.09 18.45
C GLU A 247 5.34 13.61 18.51
N LEU A 248 4.05 13.35 18.60
CA LEU A 248 3.52 11.99 18.63
C LEU A 248 3.34 11.45 17.21
N LYS A 249 3.74 10.21 16.99
CA LYS A 249 3.57 9.55 15.68
C LYS A 249 2.11 9.24 15.42
N THR A 250 1.59 9.72 14.30
CA THR A 250 0.28 9.34 13.78
C THR A 250 0.44 8.27 12.71
N LEU A 251 -0.24 7.14 12.91
CA LEU A 251 -0.13 5.94 12.10
C LEU A 251 -1.51 5.53 11.60
N ILE A 252 -1.57 4.92 10.43
CA ILE A 252 -2.78 4.32 9.89
C ILE A 252 -2.49 2.88 9.47
N ALA A 253 -3.46 1.99 9.67
CA ALA A 253 -3.41 0.66 9.12
C ALA A 253 -4.01 0.67 7.71
N PRO A 254 -3.31 0.13 6.68
CA PRO A 254 -3.88 -0.02 5.36
C PRO A 254 -5.05 -1.02 5.38
N THR A 255 -5.97 -0.86 4.42
CA THR A 255 -7.08 -1.80 4.22
C THR A 255 -6.57 -3.19 3.83
N ILE A 256 -7.37 -4.23 4.03
CA ILE A 256 -6.98 -5.63 3.75
C ILE A 256 -6.60 -5.84 2.28
N SER A 257 -7.13 -5.01 1.37
CA SER A 257 -6.82 -5.03 -0.07
C SER A 257 -5.39 -4.58 -0.42
N GLU A 258 -4.70 -3.91 0.50
CA GLU A 258 -3.34 -3.38 0.30
C GLU A 258 -2.26 -4.28 0.93
N ALA A 259 -2.64 -5.43 1.49
CA ALA A 259 -1.71 -6.35 2.13
C ALA A 259 -0.98 -7.18 1.08
N ASP A 260 0.36 -7.14 1.11
CA ASP A 260 1.20 -8.00 0.29
C ASP A 260 1.06 -9.48 0.70
N SER A 261 1.12 -10.38 -0.29
CA SER A 261 1.06 -11.83 -0.13
C SER A 261 2.15 -12.42 0.79
N ASP A 262 3.21 -11.68 1.07
CA ASP A 262 4.39 -12.15 1.81
C ASP A 262 4.31 -11.98 3.35
N GLY A 263 3.19 -11.47 3.89
CA GLY A 263 2.95 -11.44 5.34
C GLY A 263 3.89 -10.56 6.16
N ASN A 264 4.66 -9.66 5.55
CA ASN A 264 5.57 -8.76 6.26
C ASN A 264 4.80 -7.65 6.98
N PHE A 265 4.70 -7.77 8.29
CA PHE A 265 3.90 -6.89 9.15
C PHE A 265 4.31 -5.40 9.11
N HIS A 266 5.53 -5.07 8.67
CA HIS A 266 6.00 -3.70 8.51
C HIS A 266 5.23 -2.89 7.47
N GLN A 267 4.56 -3.55 6.53
CA GLN A 267 3.78 -2.93 5.47
C GLN A 267 2.36 -2.56 5.93
N TRP A 268 1.88 -3.09 7.05
CA TRP A 268 0.52 -2.88 7.57
C TRP A 268 0.31 -1.59 8.36
N VAL A 269 1.40 -0.99 8.84
CA VAL A 269 1.34 0.24 9.63
C VAL A 269 2.35 1.22 9.08
N ARG A 270 1.90 2.36 8.59
CA ARG A 270 2.73 3.42 8.05
C ARG A 270 2.36 4.79 8.65
N PRO A 271 3.28 5.76 8.65
CA PRO A 271 2.94 7.15 8.94
C PRO A 271 1.83 7.65 8.01
N ILE A 272 0.96 8.51 8.51
CA ILE A 272 -0.03 9.21 7.69
C ILE A 272 0.72 10.02 6.64
N LYS A 273 0.39 9.80 5.37
CA LYS A 273 0.92 10.57 4.25
C LYS A 273 -0.03 11.72 3.93
N ILE A 274 0.46 12.71 3.19
CA ILE A 274 -0.34 13.86 2.80
C ILE A 274 -1.51 13.47 1.88
N GLU A 275 -1.32 12.44 1.07
CA GLU A 275 -2.35 11.86 0.21
C GLU A 275 -3.56 11.43 1.05
N ASP A 276 -3.28 10.94 2.23
CA ASP A 276 -4.28 10.47 3.20
C ASP A 276 -5.16 11.63 3.70
N LEU A 277 -4.63 12.83 3.85
CA LEU A 277 -5.36 14.01 4.33
C LEU A 277 -6.19 14.72 3.25
N LEU A 278 -5.93 14.45 1.98
CA LEU A 278 -6.71 15.04 0.87
C LEU A 278 -8.10 14.42 0.72
N GLY A 279 -8.36 13.37 1.47
CA GLY A 279 -9.70 12.86 1.70
C GLY A 279 -10.39 12.32 0.47
N ARG A 280 -9.67 11.73 -0.46
CA ARG A 280 -10.20 11.12 -1.67
C ARG A 280 -10.44 9.63 -1.41
N ALA A 281 -11.68 9.19 -1.60
CA ALA A 281 -12.00 7.76 -1.56
C ALA A 281 -11.26 7.06 -2.72
N GLU A 282 -10.71 5.87 -2.46
CA GLU A 282 -10.15 5.03 -3.53
C GLU A 282 -11.21 4.72 -4.58
N ILE A 283 -10.79 4.78 -5.85
CA ILE A 283 -11.66 4.45 -6.97
C ILE A 283 -11.71 2.94 -7.13
N ASN A 284 -12.90 2.36 -6.99
CA ASN A 284 -13.17 0.98 -7.35
C ASN A 284 -13.40 0.91 -8.87
N ILE A 285 -12.51 0.25 -9.58
CA ILE A 285 -12.67 -0.12 -10.99
C ILE A 285 -12.99 -1.61 -11.12
N ASN A 286 -13.57 -1.99 -12.25
CA ASN A 286 -13.80 -3.41 -12.55
C ASN A 286 -12.48 -4.08 -13.02
N LEU A 287 -11.62 -4.43 -12.07
CA LEU A 287 -10.31 -5.04 -12.35
C LEU A 287 -10.40 -6.32 -13.21
N ARG A 288 -11.52 -7.05 -13.15
CA ARG A 288 -11.70 -8.27 -13.96
C ARG A 288 -11.83 -7.94 -15.45
N GLN A 289 -12.69 -6.99 -15.77
CA GLN A 289 -12.90 -6.55 -17.16
C GLN A 289 -11.61 -5.95 -17.75
N VAL A 290 -10.89 -5.13 -16.95
CA VAL A 290 -9.60 -4.57 -17.34
C VAL A 290 -8.57 -5.68 -17.57
N ALA A 291 -8.50 -6.68 -16.70
CA ALA A 291 -7.57 -7.79 -16.84
C ALA A 291 -7.87 -8.67 -18.06
N GLU A 292 -9.15 -8.86 -18.44
CA GLU A 292 -9.55 -9.62 -19.64
C GLU A 292 -9.04 -8.95 -20.91
N GLU A 293 -9.08 -7.62 -20.99
CA GLU A 293 -8.59 -6.85 -22.15
C GLU A 293 -7.08 -7.01 -22.39
N PHE A 294 -6.29 -7.08 -21.31
CA PHE A 294 -4.83 -7.11 -21.42
C PHE A 294 -4.22 -8.51 -21.34
N ARG A 295 -5.00 -9.52 -20.92
CA ARG A 295 -4.51 -10.88 -20.75
C ARG A 295 -3.89 -11.44 -22.02
N GLY A 296 -2.66 -11.97 -21.90
CA GLY A 296 -1.94 -12.60 -23.01
C GLY A 296 -1.44 -11.60 -24.08
N LYS A 297 -1.53 -10.29 -23.85
CA LYS A 297 -1.08 -9.28 -24.79
C LYS A 297 0.37 -8.88 -24.57
N VAL A 298 1.03 -8.48 -25.66
CA VAL A 298 2.32 -7.80 -25.63
C VAL A 298 2.07 -6.30 -25.49
N VAL A 299 2.57 -5.70 -24.42
CA VAL A 299 2.30 -4.30 -24.06
C VAL A 299 3.57 -3.48 -24.07
N LEU A 300 3.55 -2.35 -24.78
CA LEU A 300 4.61 -1.35 -24.77
C LEU A 300 4.20 -0.16 -23.91
N VAL A 301 5.07 0.24 -22.99
CA VAL A 301 4.93 1.48 -22.21
C VAL A 301 6.10 2.39 -22.55
N THR A 302 5.85 3.55 -23.16
CA THR A 302 6.87 4.58 -23.35
C THR A 302 6.85 5.56 -22.18
N GLY A 303 8.02 6.12 -21.83
CA GLY A 303 8.15 6.87 -20.58
C GLY A 303 8.04 5.97 -19.33
N ALA A 304 8.47 4.71 -19.47
CA ALA A 304 8.29 3.65 -18.49
C ALA A 304 9.01 3.91 -17.16
N ALA A 305 10.04 4.75 -17.16
CA ALA A 305 10.76 5.14 -15.95
C ALA A 305 10.16 6.38 -15.24
N GLY A 306 9.19 7.04 -15.87
CA GLY A 306 8.43 8.15 -15.28
C GLY A 306 7.43 7.68 -14.22
N SER A 307 6.88 8.63 -13.44
CA SER A 307 5.94 8.32 -12.36
C SER A 307 4.67 7.60 -12.82
N ILE A 308 4.09 8.00 -13.96
CA ILE A 308 2.91 7.34 -14.54
C ILE A 308 3.30 6.04 -15.24
N GLY A 309 4.36 6.08 -16.08
CA GLY A 309 4.77 4.91 -16.85
C GLY A 309 5.19 3.73 -15.97
N SER A 310 5.98 3.97 -14.91
CA SER A 310 6.40 2.91 -13.99
C SER A 310 5.24 2.30 -13.21
N GLU A 311 4.25 3.12 -12.84
CA GLU A 311 3.06 2.63 -12.15
C GLU A 311 2.13 1.86 -13.11
N LEU A 312 1.97 2.31 -14.37
CA LEU A 312 1.28 1.52 -15.40
C LEU A 312 1.94 0.15 -15.56
N CYS A 313 3.28 0.10 -15.62
CA CYS A 313 4.02 -1.16 -15.68
C CYS A 313 3.70 -2.07 -14.49
N ARG A 314 3.70 -1.54 -13.24
CA ARG A 314 3.37 -2.31 -12.02
C ARG A 314 1.96 -2.88 -12.03
N GLN A 315 1.00 -2.12 -12.54
CA GLN A 315 -0.39 -2.57 -12.59
C GLN A 315 -0.64 -3.56 -13.73
N LEU A 316 -0.05 -3.33 -14.92
CA LEU A 316 -0.18 -4.20 -16.09
C LEU A 316 0.32 -5.62 -15.84
N VAL A 317 1.43 -5.80 -15.11
CA VAL A 317 1.95 -7.15 -14.81
C VAL A 317 1.00 -7.97 -13.95
N GLN A 318 0.09 -7.32 -13.22
CA GLN A 318 -0.94 -8.00 -12.44
C GLN A 318 -2.16 -8.41 -13.29
N MET A 319 -2.25 -7.94 -14.54
CA MET A 319 -3.37 -8.21 -15.45
C MET A 319 -3.15 -9.45 -16.34
N GLY A 320 -2.05 -10.19 -16.14
CA GLY A 320 -1.76 -11.41 -16.88
C GLY A 320 -1.33 -11.16 -18.34
N ILE A 321 -0.64 -10.07 -18.59
CA ILE A 321 -0.03 -9.77 -19.90
C ILE A 321 1.02 -10.83 -20.28
N GLN A 322 1.25 -11.02 -21.57
CA GLN A 322 2.25 -11.95 -22.08
C GLN A 322 3.68 -11.40 -21.92
N LYS A 323 3.88 -10.15 -22.33
CA LYS A 323 5.19 -9.48 -22.30
C LYS A 323 5.01 -7.98 -22.08
N LEU A 324 5.90 -7.40 -21.28
CA LEU A 324 5.99 -5.96 -21.03
C LEU A 324 7.26 -5.38 -21.64
N ILE A 325 7.13 -4.38 -22.52
CA ILE A 325 8.26 -3.62 -23.05
C ILE A 325 8.27 -2.25 -22.35
N MET A 326 9.35 -1.96 -21.61
CA MET A 326 9.55 -0.73 -20.87
C MET A 326 10.53 0.17 -21.65
N PHE A 327 10.02 1.16 -22.38
CA PHE A 327 10.82 2.05 -23.22
C PHE A 327 10.99 3.42 -22.56
N ASP A 328 12.23 3.84 -22.33
CA ASP A 328 12.54 5.16 -21.77
C ASP A 328 13.92 5.66 -22.21
N SER A 329 14.10 6.97 -22.27
CA SER A 329 15.41 7.59 -22.55
C SER A 329 16.28 7.78 -21.32
N ALA A 330 15.70 7.72 -20.11
CA ALA A 330 16.39 7.90 -18.84
C ALA A 330 16.96 6.57 -18.32
N GLU A 331 18.24 6.32 -18.56
CA GLU A 331 18.92 5.04 -18.27
C GLU A 331 18.81 4.67 -16.78
N THR A 332 19.30 5.51 -15.88
CA THR A 332 19.33 5.20 -14.44
C THR A 332 17.96 5.01 -13.81
N PRO A 333 16.94 5.85 -14.07
CA PRO A 333 15.57 5.57 -13.63
C PRO A 333 15.01 4.25 -14.17
N LEU A 334 15.29 3.91 -15.45
CA LEU A 334 14.85 2.66 -16.05
C LEU A 334 15.53 1.44 -15.41
N HIS A 335 16.82 1.55 -15.09
CA HIS A 335 17.55 0.53 -14.35
C HIS A 335 16.96 0.28 -12.97
N ASN A 336 16.59 1.34 -12.24
CA ASN A 336 15.94 1.20 -10.93
C ASN A 336 14.60 0.45 -11.02
N VAL A 337 13.79 0.78 -12.04
CA VAL A 337 12.53 0.04 -12.32
C VAL A 337 12.82 -1.41 -12.66
N ARG A 338 13.84 -1.70 -13.47
CA ARG A 338 14.28 -3.05 -13.79
C ARG A 338 14.61 -3.86 -12.52
N LEU A 339 15.45 -3.34 -11.63
CA LEU A 339 15.81 -4.01 -10.37
C LEU A 339 14.59 -4.28 -9.47
N GLU A 340 13.64 -3.35 -9.43
CA GLU A 340 12.37 -3.56 -8.73
C GLU A 340 11.60 -4.73 -9.32
N PHE A 341 11.50 -4.81 -10.65
CA PHE A 341 10.73 -5.85 -11.35
C PHE A 341 11.38 -7.23 -11.23
N GLU A 342 12.70 -7.32 -11.35
CA GLU A 342 13.45 -8.56 -11.13
C GLU A 342 13.20 -9.14 -9.72
N LYS A 343 13.06 -8.27 -8.72
CA LYS A 343 12.81 -8.67 -7.34
C LYS A 343 11.35 -9.02 -7.06
N LYS A 344 10.40 -8.21 -7.53
CA LYS A 344 8.98 -8.33 -7.18
C LYS A 344 8.18 -9.21 -8.11
N TYR A 345 8.57 -9.29 -9.38
CA TYR A 345 7.82 -9.98 -10.45
C TYR A 345 8.72 -10.94 -11.25
N PRO A 346 9.39 -11.91 -10.61
CA PRO A 346 10.40 -12.77 -11.27
C PRO A 346 9.82 -13.68 -12.38
N ASN A 347 8.51 -13.89 -12.39
CA ASN A 347 7.84 -14.76 -13.36
C ASN A 347 7.26 -14.00 -14.57
N ILE A 348 7.44 -12.68 -14.65
CA ILE A 348 6.93 -11.87 -15.75
C ILE A 348 8.00 -11.69 -16.82
N ASP A 349 7.63 -11.91 -18.07
CA ASP A 349 8.49 -11.60 -19.21
C ASP A 349 8.46 -10.08 -19.47
N PHE A 350 9.55 -9.39 -19.13
CA PHE A 350 9.69 -7.96 -19.36
C PHE A 350 11.05 -7.59 -19.97
N VAL A 351 11.05 -6.55 -20.79
CA VAL A 351 12.24 -6.06 -21.49
C VAL A 351 12.38 -4.55 -21.29
N PRO A 352 13.40 -4.08 -20.56
CA PRO A 352 13.74 -2.66 -20.53
C PRO A 352 14.51 -2.27 -21.82
N VAL A 353 14.06 -1.22 -22.47
CA VAL A 353 14.65 -0.69 -23.72
C VAL A 353 15.02 0.77 -23.52
N ILE A 354 16.29 1.09 -23.55
CA ILE A 354 16.75 2.47 -23.57
C ILE A 354 16.53 3.03 -24.98
N GLY A 355 15.76 4.11 -25.07
CA GLY A 355 15.48 4.78 -26.35
C GLY A 355 14.72 6.07 -26.19
N ASP A 356 14.87 6.94 -27.17
CA ASP A 356 14.20 8.24 -27.25
C ASP A 356 13.11 8.19 -28.32
N VAL A 357 11.91 8.64 -27.98
CA VAL A 357 10.76 8.69 -28.90
C VAL A 357 10.99 9.63 -30.10
N ARG A 358 11.98 10.53 -30.03
CA ARG A 358 12.41 11.41 -31.12
C ARG A 358 13.20 10.68 -32.22
N VAL A 359 13.70 9.48 -31.90
CA VAL A 359 14.52 8.69 -32.82
C VAL A 359 13.66 7.62 -33.48
N LYS A 360 13.21 7.91 -34.70
CA LYS A 360 12.26 7.08 -35.47
C LYS A 360 12.74 5.62 -35.59
N GLU A 361 14.01 5.44 -35.92
CA GLU A 361 14.63 4.12 -36.12
C GLU A 361 14.61 3.29 -34.83
N ARG A 362 14.79 3.95 -33.67
CA ARG A 362 14.75 3.28 -32.37
C ARG A 362 13.34 2.84 -31.98
N VAL A 363 12.34 3.69 -32.26
CA VAL A 363 10.92 3.35 -32.07
C VAL A 363 10.53 2.22 -33.02
N ARG A 364 10.89 2.31 -34.31
CA ARG A 364 10.64 1.27 -35.33
C ARG A 364 11.19 -0.09 -34.89
N MET A 365 12.45 -0.13 -34.48
CA MET A 365 13.11 -1.37 -34.01
C MET A 365 12.30 -2.07 -32.89
N VAL A 366 11.71 -1.30 -31.96
CA VAL A 366 10.91 -1.87 -30.86
C VAL A 366 9.62 -2.50 -31.40
N PHE A 367 8.94 -1.82 -32.31
CA PHE A 367 7.71 -2.36 -32.92
C PHE A 367 7.99 -3.58 -33.79
N GLU A 368 9.06 -3.54 -34.56
CA GLU A 368 9.50 -4.64 -35.43
C GLU A 368 9.89 -5.88 -34.65
N LEU A 369 10.61 -5.71 -33.52
CA LEU A 369 11.12 -6.83 -32.72
C LEU A 369 10.05 -7.46 -31.83
N TYR A 370 9.16 -6.65 -31.26
CA TYR A 370 8.26 -7.11 -30.21
C TYR A 370 6.78 -7.13 -30.61
N HIS A 371 6.38 -6.52 -31.73
CA HIS A 371 5.01 -6.44 -32.23
C HIS A 371 3.97 -6.14 -31.11
N PRO A 372 4.09 -5.00 -30.40
CA PRO A 372 3.19 -4.67 -29.30
C PRO A 372 1.76 -4.51 -29.80
N GLN A 373 0.83 -5.20 -29.15
CA GLN A 373 -0.61 -5.11 -29.45
C GLN A 373 -1.24 -3.90 -28.77
N ILE A 374 -0.76 -3.55 -27.58
CA ILE A 374 -1.24 -2.39 -26.80
C ILE A 374 -0.06 -1.48 -26.50
N VAL A 375 -0.27 -0.18 -26.73
CA VAL A 375 0.76 0.85 -26.51
C VAL A 375 0.24 1.89 -25.52
N PHE A 376 0.91 2.03 -24.38
CA PHE A 376 0.70 3.15 -23.46
C PHE A 376 1.79 4.19 -23.68
N HIS A 377 1.41 5.34 -24.20
CA HIS A 377 2.35 6.42 -24.50
C HIS A 377 2.32 7.48 -23.40
N ALA A 378 3.26 7.36 -22.45
CA ALA A 378 3.44 8.28 -21.32
C ALA A 378 4.74 9.11 -21.42
N ALA A 379 5.55 8.91 -22.47
CA ALA A 379 6.76 9.69 -22.72
C ALA A 379 6.39 11.13 -23.10
N ALA A 380 6.80 12.09 -22.29
CA ALA A 380 6.59 13.52 -22.55
C ALA A 380 7.45 14.40 -21.64
N TYR A 381 7.80 15.60 -22.09
CA TYR A 381 8.27 16.67 -21.23
C TYR A 381 7.08 17.41 -20.60
N LYS A 382 7.10 17.60 -19.29
CA LYS A 382 5.95 18.11 -18.52
C LYS A 382 6.19 19.41 -17.74
N HIS A 383 7.44 19.82 -17.55
CA HIS A 383 7.77 20.99 -16.75
C HIS A 383 7.56 22.27 -17.51
N VAL A 384 6.48 23.01 -17.17
CA VAL A 384 6.08 24.24 -17.85
C VAL A 384 7.21 25.26 -17.97
N PRO A 385 7.94 25.63 -16.91
CA PRO A 385 9.01 26.63 -17.04
C PRO A 385 10.11 26.22 -18.00
N LEU A 386 10.56 24.95 -17.94
CA LEU A 386 11.58 24.45 -18.87
C LEU A 386 11.12 24.44 -20.33
N MET A 387 9.83 24.14 -20.56
CA MET A 387 9.30 24.14 -21.93
C MET A 387 9.06 25.55 -22.48
N GLU A 388 8.76 26.51 -21.62
CA GLU A 388 8.75 27.93 -22.02
C GLU A 388 10.16 28.42 -22.48
N GLU A 389 11.20 27.92 -21.83
CA GLU A 389 12.58 28.20 -22.22
C GLU A 389 13.03 27.43 -23.47
N ASN A 390 12.47 26.22 -23.69
CA ASN A 390 12.87 25.28 -24.71
C ASN A 390 11.69 24.80 -25.58
N PRO A 391 10.99 25.66 -26.32
CA PRO A 391 9.80 25.27 -27.10
C PRO A 391 10.07 24.20 -28.16
N CYS A 392 11.23 24.27 -28.83
CA CYS A 392 11.60 23.30 -29.85
C CYS A 392 11.71 21.90 -29.29
N GLU A 393 12.28 21.74 -28.07
CA GLU A 393 12.37 20.46 -27.38
C GLU A 393 10.99 19.93 -26.97
N ALA A 394 10.08 20.81 -26.52
CA ALA A 394 8.69 20.45 -26.26
C ALA A 394 8.01 19.87 -27.50
N VAL A 395 8.21 20.48 -28.66
CA VAL A 395 7.66 20.00 -29.95
C VAL A 395 8.30 18.69 -30.37
N LEU A 396 9.64 18.58 -30.31
CA LEU A 396 10.33 17.35 -30.72
C LEU A 396 9.90 16.14 -29.88
N VAL A 397 9.77 16.29 -28.57
CA VAL A 397 9.38 15.16 -27.70
C VAL A 397 7.87 14.94 -27.72
N ASN A 398 7.07 15.99 -27.41
CA ASN A 398 5.64 15.82 -27.17
C ASN A 398 4.84 15.71 -28.49
N VAL A 399 5.29 16.32 -29.57
CA VAL A 399 4.58 16.30 -30.88
C VAL A 399 5.20 15.27 -31.81
N THR A 400 6.48 15.46 -32.20
CA THR A 400 7.15 14.55 -33.15
C THR A 400 7.30 13.14 -32.56
N GLY A 401 7.66 13.02 -31.28
CA GLY A 401 7.76 11.74 -30.58
C GLY A 401 6.42 11.00 -30.54
N SER A 402 5.31 11.70 -30.18
CA SER A 402 3.96 11.10 -30.19
C SER A 402 3.53 10.67 -31.58
N ARG A 403 3.83 11.50 -32.63
CA ARG A 403 3.60 11.14 -34.03
C ARG A 403 4.30 9.85 -34.41
N GLN A 404 5.60 9.73 -34.11
CA GLN A 404 6.39 8.56 -34.47
C GLN A 404 5.86 7.28 -33.79
N VAL A 405 5.47 7.35 -32.52
CA VAL A 405 4.88 6.20 -31.82
C VAL A 405 3.53 5.84 -32.44
N ALA A 406 2.69 6.82 -32.78
CA ALA A 406 1.39 6.59 -33.41
C ALA A 406 1.53 5.99 -34.81
N ASP A 407 2.45 6.53 -35.65
CA ASP A 407 2.71 6.02 -37.01
C ASP A 407 3.20 4.56 -36.96
N MET A 408 4.11 4.23 -36.03
CA MET A 408 4.59 2.85 -35.85
C MET A 408 3.49 1.93 -35.32
N ALA A 409 2.62 2.40 -34.44
CA ALA A 409 1.47 1.63 -33.98
C ALA A 409 0.57 1.21 -35.14
N VAL A 410 0.33 2.10 -36.10
CA VAL A 410 -0.44 1.80 -37.33
C VAL A 410 0.35 0.89 -38.27
N GLU A 411 1.62 1.22 -38.55
CA GLU A 411 2.49 0.47 -39.49
C GLU A 411 2.65 -1.00 -39.06
N TYR A 412 2.76 -1.27 -37.75
CA TYR A 412 2.95 -2.62 -37.19
C TYR A 412 1.66 -3.25 -36.62
N GLY A 413 0.50 -2.63 -36.86
CA GLY A 413 -0.80 -3.20 -36.56
C GLY A 413 -1.13 -3.35 -35.08
N ALA A 414 -0.68 -2.42 -34.22
CA ALA A 414 -1.10 -2.39 -32.82
C ALA A 414 -2.64 -2.22 -32.74
N GLU A 415 -3.27 -2.94 -31.84
CA GLU A 415 -4.73 -2.91 -31.66
C GLU A 415 -5.18 -1.57 -31.07
N LYS A 416 -4.47 -1.10 -30.02
CA LYS A 416 -4.78 0.15 -29.32
C LYS A 416 -3.51 0.94 -28.98
N MET A 417 -3.61 2.26 -29.07
CA MET A 417 -2.64 3.19 -28.50
C MET A 417 -3.34 4.14 -27.54
N ILE A 418 -2.92 4.14 -26.28
CA ILE A 418 -3.42 5.01 -25.23
C ILE A 418 -2.40 6.11 -24.95
N MET A 419 -2.77 7.35 -25.27
CA MET A 419 -1.92 8.51 -25.05
C MET A 419 -2.28 9.22 -23.75
N VAL A 420 -1.31 9.37 -22.86
CA VAL A 420 -1.44 10.15 -21.64
C VAL A 420 -1.31 11.64 -21.96
N SER A 421 -2.34 12.43 -21.65
CA SER A 421 -2.38 13.87 -21.80
C SER A 421 -2.65 14.58 -20.46
N THR A 422 -2.98 15.86 -20.48
CA THR A 422 -3.07 16.71 -19.29
C THR A 422 -4.22 17.72 -19.42
N ASP A 423 -4.71 18.21 -18.27
CA ASP A 423 -5.61 19.36 -18.16
C ASP A 423 -5.06 20.63 -18.83
N LYS A 424 -3.72 20.77 -18.90
CA LYS A 424 -3.04 21.92 -19.49
C LYS A 424 -3.13 21.99 -21.03
N ALA A 425 -3.58 20.90 -21.67
CA ALA A 425 -3.92 20.88 -23.10
C ALA A 425 -5.27 21.58 -23.40
N VAL A 426 -6.05 21.90 -22.38
CA VAL A 426 -7.33 22.63 -22.48
C VAL A 426 -7.05 24.13 -22.38
N ASN A 427 -7.47 24.91 -23.36
CA ASN A 427 -7.18 26.36 -23.44
C ASN A 427 -5.72 26.66 -23.02
N PRO A 428 -4.71 26.15 -23.74
CA PRO A 428 -3.33 26.19 -23.29
C PRO A 428 -2.84 27.63 -23.11
N THR A 429 -2.15 27.90 -22.00
CA THR A 429 -1.51 29.19 -21.71
C THR A 429 0.00 29.13 -21.76
N ASN A 430 0.53 27.96 -22.13
CA ASN A 430 1.96 27.70 -22.16
C ASN A 430 2.30 26.68 -23.27
N VAL A 431 3.60 26.68 -23.61
CA VAL A 431 4.17 25.84 -24.68
C VAL A 431 3.95 24.34 -24.39
N MET A 432 4.14 23.91 -23.14
CA MET A 432 3.96 22.50 -22.77
C MET A 432 2.52 22.04 -23.00
N GLY A 433 1.52 22.77 -22.51
CA GLY A 433 0.10 22.48 -22.74
C GLY A 433 -0.26 22.48 -24.22
N CYS A 434 0.22 23.48 -25.00
CA CYS A 434 0.01 23.56 -26.45
C CYS A 434 0.67 22.37 -27.19
N SER A 435 1.89 21.95 -26.80
CA SER A 435 2.54 20.79 -27.41
C SER A 435 1.76 19.47 -27.17
N LYS A 436 1.16 19.31 -25.98
CA LYS A 436 0.28 18.17 -25.70
C LYS A 436 -1.02 18.23 -26.51
N ARG A 437 -1.60 19.45 -26.68
CA ARG A 437 -2.77 19.63 -27.55
C ARG A 437 -2.46 19.27 -28.99
N LEU A 438 -1.32 19.68 -29.52
CA LEU A 438 -0.86 19.29 -30.87
C LEU A 438 -0.73 17.76 -30.99
N ALA A 439 -0.15 17.09 -30.00
CA ALA A 439 -0.08 15.61 -29.98
C ALA A 439 -1.48 14.98 -30.04
N GLU A 440 -2.46 15.51 -29.28
CA GLU A 440 -3.86 15.05 -29.32
C GLU A 440 -4.48 15.25 -30.72
N ILE A 441 -4.25 16.40 -31.33
CA ILE A 441 -4.75 16.71 -32.68
C ILE A 441 -4.22 15.68 -33.68
N TYR A 442 -2.91 15.39 -33.66
CA TYR A 442 -2.32 14.39 -34.55
C TYR A 442 -2.95 13.02 -34.41
N VAL A 443 -2.93 12.50 -33.18
CA VAL A 443 -3.42 11.16 -32.86
C VAL A 443 -4.90 11.01 -33.21
N GLN A 444 -5.72 12.03 -32.91
CA GLN A 444 -7.13 12.03 -33.21
C GLN A 444 -7.38 12.09 -34.75
N SER A 445 -6.65 12.94 -35.47
CA SER A 445 -6.80 13.06 -36.92
C SER A 445 -6.39 11.79 -37.66
N LEU A 446 -5.29 11.14 -37.21
CA LEU A 446 -4.84 9.86 -37.76
C LEU A 446 -5.90 8.77 -37.52
N GLY A 447 -6.46 8.67 -36.31
CA GLY A 447 -7.49 7.71 -35.99
C GLY A 447 -8.81 7.96 -36.77
N CYS A 448 -9.18 9.23 -36.99
CA CYS A 448 -10.30 9.57 -37.87
C CYS A 448 -10.04 9.13 -39.34
N ALA A 449 -8.84 9.37 -39.86
CA ALA A 449 -8.45 8.98 -41.21
C ALA A 449 -8.45 7.45 -41.41
N ILE A 450 -8.06 6.67 -40.39
CA ILE A 450 -8.18 5.22 -40.42
C ILE A 450 -9.65 4.78 -40.47
N ARG A 451 -10.49 5.35 -39.62
CA ARG A 451 -11.93 5.02 -39.59
C ARG A 451 -12.64 5.38 -40.87
N GLU A 452 -12.20 6.44 -41.53
CA GLU A 452 -12.73 6.89 -42.83
C GLU A 452 -12.11 6.14 -44.03
N GLY A 453 -11.18 5.22 -43.80
CA GLY A 453 -10.50 4.45 -44.84
C GLY A 453 -9.46 5.24 -45.64
N LYS A 454 -9.13 6.47 -45.23
CA LYS A 454 -8.11 7.32 -45.87
C LYS A 454 -6.69 6.83 -45.58
N VAL A 455 -6.49 6.20 -44.40
CA VAL A 455 -5.25 5.57 -43.97
C VAL A 455 -5.52 4.09 -43.69
N LYS A 456 -4.69 3.20 -44.20
CA LYS A 456 -4.80 1.77 -43.98
C LYS A 456 -4.32 1.44 -42.55
N GLY A 457 -5.16 0.78 -41.77
CA GLY A 457 -4.84 0.36 -40.41
C GLY A 457 -6.10 0.04 -39.61
N ASN A 458 -5.92 -0.51 -38.39
CA ASN A 458 -7.01 -0.86 -37.48
C ASN A 458 -6.75 -0.35 -36.04
N THR A 459 -5.69 0.40 -35.82
CA THR A 459 -5.30 0.89 -34.51
C THR A 459 -6.35 1.86 -33.95
N LYS A 460 -6.86 1.57 -32.76
CA LYS A 460 -7.75 2.45 -32.01
C LYS A 460 -6.92 3.41 -31.15
N PHE A 461 -7.13 4.71 -31.32
CA PHE A 461 -6.45 5.74 -30.56
C PHE A 461 -7.33 6.25 -29.42
N ILE A 462 -6.79 6.28 -28.22
CA ILE A 462 -7.47 6.71 -27.00
C ILE A 462 -6.57 7.75 -26.32
N THR A 463 -7.14 8.88 -25.96
CA THR A 463 -6.42 9.93 -25.23
C THR A 463 -7.03 10.10 -23.86
N THR A 464 -6.20 10.30 -22.82
CA THR A 464 -6.66 10.51 -21.46
C THR A 464 -6.12 11.82 -20.91
N ARG A 465 -7.01 12.68 -20.39
CA ARG A 465 -6.69 13.96 -19.75
C ARG A 465 -6.97 13.91 -18.27
N PHE A 466 -5.99 14.26 -17.46
CA PHE A 466 -6.14 14.45 -16.02
C PHE A 466 -5.19 15.54 -15.51
N GLY A 467 -5.45 16.03 -14.31
CA GLY A 467 -4.68 17.08 -13.68
C GLY A 467 -3.40 16.60 -13.00
N ASN A 468 -3.01 17.28 -11.91
CA ASN A 468 -1.76 16.91 -11.24
C ASN A 468 -1.90 15.59 -10.48
N VAL A 469 -0.82 14.82 -10.46
CA VAL A 469 -0.71 13.60 -9.66
C VAL A 469 0.21 13.84 -8.46
N LEU A 470 -0.22 13.31 -7.30
CA LEU A 470 0.48 13.48 -6.03
C LEU A 470 1.81 12.74 -6.03
N GLY A 471 2.85 13.39 -5.49
CA GLY A 471 4.14 12.74 -5.28
C GLY A 471 4.92 12.42 -6.57
N SER A 472 4.50 12.90 -7.74
CA SER A 472 5.26 12.68 -8.98
C SER A 472 6.60 13.43 -8.95
N ASN A 473 7.61 12.84 -9.63
CA ASN A 473 8.95 13.42 -9.71
C ASN A 473 8.93 14.88 -10.18
N GLY A 474 9.63 15.76 -9.45
CA GLY A 474 9.72 17.20 -9.72
C GLY A 474 8.41 17.97 -9.47
N SER A 475 7.41 17.37 -8.83
CA SER A 475 6.17 18.07 -8.45
C SER A 475 6.31 18.85 -7.14
N VAL A 476 5.24 19.56 -6.77
CA VAL A 476 5.20 20.45 -5.61
C VAL A 476 5.48 19.73 -4.28
N ILE A 477 4.98 18.50 -4.11
CA ILE A 477 5.12 17.74 -2.85
C ILE A 477 6.58 17.36 -2.56
N PRO A 478 7.33 16.69 -3.45
CA PRO A 478 8.76 16.45 -3.23
C PRO A 478 9.57 17.72 -2.95
N ARG A 479 9.24 18.81 -3.66
CA ARG A 479 9.91 20.10 -3.45
C ARG A 479 9.63 20.69 -2.06
N PHE A 480 8.37 20.67 -1.63
CA PHE A 480 8.01 21.16 -0.27
C PHE A 480 8.66 20.29 0.79
N LYS A 481 8.70 18.98 0.61
CA LYS A 481 9.39 18.06 1.51
C LYS A 481 10.87 18.41 1.65
N GLU A 482 11.58 18.60 0.54
CA GLU A 482 12.98 19.01 0.53
C GLU A 482 13.20 20.36 1.21
N GLN A 483 12.34 21.35 0.93
CA GLN A 483 12.41 22.68 1.56
C GLN A 483 12.19 22.60 3.08
N ILE A 484 11.23 21.79 3.53
CA ILE A 484 10.96 21.58 4.96
C ILE A 484 12.13 20.87 5.64
N GLU A 485 12.69 19.83 5.03
CA GLU A 485 13.87 19.11 5.55
C GLU A 485 15.10 20.01 5.66
N ASN A 486 15.21 21.03 4.80
CA ASN A 486 16.29 22.02 4.82
C ASN A 486 15.99 23.24 5.73
N GLY A 487 14.89 23.24 6.49
CA GLY A 487 14.53 24.33 7.42
C GLY A 487 13.79 25.50 6.77
N GLY A 488 13.30 25.37 5.54
CA GLY A 488 12.53 26.37 4.81
C GLY A 488 13.37 27.42 4.06
N PRO A 489 12.74 28.47 3.54
CA PRO A 489 11.29 28.67 3.46
C PRO A 489 10.62 27.75 2.43
N VAL A 490 9.32 27.48 2.63
CA VAL A 490 8.49 26.80 1.63
C VAL A 490 8.00 27.85 0.63
N THR A 491 8.26 27.63 -0.68
CA THR A 491 7.96 28.61 -1.72
C THR A 491 6.68 28.25 -2.47
N VAL A 492 5.69 29.12 -2.45
CA VAL A 492 4.40 29.02 -3.18
C VAL A 492 4.32 30.14 -4.21
N THR A 493 3.82 29.87 -5.42
CA THR A 493 3.83 30.88 -6.48
C THR A 493 2.75 31.95 -6.30
N HIS A 494 1.61 31.64 -5.70
CA HIS A 494 0.55 32.61 -5.42
C HIS A 494 -0.33 32.12 -4.25
N PRO A 495 -0.83 33.00 -3.36
CA PRO A 495 -1.69 32.57 -2.22
C PRO A 495 -3.00 31.92 -2.65
N ASP A 496 -3.57 32.29 -3.79
CA ASP A 496 -4.84 31.77 -4.27
C ASP A 496 -4.69 30.69 -5.35
N ILE A 497 -3.48 30.20 -5.59
CA ILE A 497 -3.29 29.15 -6.58
C ILE A 497 -3.94 27.85 -6.15
N ILE A 498 -4.77 27.28 -7.03
CA ILE A 498 -5.42 25.99 -6.78
C ILE A 498 -4.99 24.97 -7.80
N ARG A 499 -4.97 23.71 -7.38
CA ARG A 499 -4.74 22.57 -8.27
C ARG A 499 -5.66 21.42 -7.91
N PHE A 500 -5.98 20.63 -8.92
CA PHE A 500 -6.63 19.35 -8.73
C PHE A 500 -5.56 18.27 -8.55
N PHE A 501 -5.79 17.34 -7.64
CA PHE A 501 -4.87 16.26 -7.38
C PHE A 501 -5.55 14.90 -7.43
N MET A 502 -4.80 13.92 -7.90
CA MET A 502 -5.16 12.53 -7.98
C MET A 502 -3.94 11.70 -7.52
N THR A 503 -4.13 10.51 -6.97
CA THR A 503 -2.99 9.62 -6.71
C THR A 503 -2.49 8.99 -7.99
N ILE A 504 -1.20 8.65 -8.05
CA ILE A 504 -0.62 8.01 -9.24
C ILE A 504 -1.31 6.67 -9.54
N PRO A 505 -1.52 5.76 -8.55
CA PRO A 505 -2.24 4.52 -8.80
C PRO A 505 -3.67 4.73 -9.31
N GLU A 506 -4.39 5.73 -8.79
CA GLU A 506 -5.73 6.08 -9.23
C GLU A 506 -5.73 6.53 -10.70
N ALA A 507 -4.82 7.43 -11.08
CA ALA A 507 -4.69 7.89 -12.46
C ALA A 507 -4.43 6.71 -13.42
N CYS A 508 -3.52 5.81 -13.06
CA CYS A 508 -3.19 4.65 -13.88
C CYS A 508 -4.36 3.67 -14.02
N ARG A 509 -5.12 3.43 -12.95
CA ARG A 509 -6.35 2.62 -13.01
C ARG A 509 -7.36 3.21 -13.99
N LEU A 510 -7.62 4.52 -13.92
CA LEU A 510 -8.55 5.19 -14.85
C LEU A 510 -8.04 5.18 -16.29
N VAL A 511 -6.73 5.29 -16.52
CA VAL A 511 -6.13 5.16 -17.86
C VAL A 511 -6.36 3.76 -18.44
N MET A 512 -6.18 2.71 -17.64
CA MET A 512 -6.44 1.33 -18.08
C MET A 512 -7.93 1.08 -18.32
N GLU A 513 -8.81 1.63 -17.48
CA GLU A 513 -10.26 1.52 -17.69
C GLU A 513 -10.71 2.29 -18.93
N ALA A 514 -10.19 3.48 -19.19
CA ALA A 514 -10.42 4.21 -20.42
C ALA A 514 -9.94 3.42 -21.67
N ALA A 515 -8.82 2.71 -21.54
CA ALA A 515 -8.33 1.82 -22.60
C ALA A 515 -9.28 0.67 -22.91
N THR A 516 -9.99 0.15 -21.91
CA THR A 516 -10.99 -0.91 -22.07
C THR A 516 -12.29 -0.37 -22.70
N MET A 517 -12.73 0.82 -22.26
CA MET A 517 -13.99 1.44 -22.70
C MET A 517 -13.89 2.07 -24.10
N GLY A 518 -12.67 2.47 -24.53
CA GLY A 518 -12.47 3.24 -25.76
C GLY A 518 -12.69 2.41 -27.02
N GLU A 519 -13.53 2.94 -27.90
CA GLU A 519 -13.81 2.40 -29.24
C GLU A 519 -12.93 3.01 -30.34
N GLY A 520 -12.23 4.09 -30.02
CA GLY A 520 -11.28 4.79 -30.86
C GLY A 520 -11.61 6.27 -31.08
N ASN A 521 -10.59 7.12 -30.97
CA ASN A 521 -10.61 8.59 -31.11
C ASN A 521 -11.29 9.36 -29.97
N GLU A 522 -11.61 8.72 -28.85
CA GLU A 522 -12.12 9.42 -27.68
C GLU A 522 -10.98 10.15 -26.95
N ILE A 523 -11.36 11.30 -26.36
CA ILE A 523 -10.56 12.00 -25.36
C ILE A 523 -11.31 11.86 -24.03
N PHE A 524 -10.84 10.97 -23.19
CA PHE A 524 -11.39 10.77 -21.87
C PHE A 524 -10.85 11.81 -20.90
N VAL A 525 -11.73 12.38 -20.09
CA VAL A 525 -11.42 13.35 -19.04
C VAL A 525 -11.80 12.75 -17.69
N PHE A 526 -10.88 12.78 -16.76
CA PHE A 526 -11.11 12.19 -15.44
C PHE A 526 -11.62 13.24 -14.45
N GLU A 527 -12.58 12.84 -13.61
CA GLU A 527 -13.05 13.66 -12.51
C GLU A 527 -11.95 13.81 -11.46
N MET A 528 -11.49 15.04 -11.28
CA MET A 528 -10.37 15.34 -10.39
C MET A 528 -10.77 15.58 -8.93
N GLY A 529 -12.08 15.56 -8.62
CA GLY A 529 -12.60 15.85 -7.29
C GLY A 529 -12.45 17.32 -6.89
N LYS A 530 -12.24 17.60 -5.61
CA LYS A 530 -12.14 18.97 -5.09
C LYS A 530 -10.77 19.58 -5.38
N ALA A 531 -10.77 20.85 -5.78
CA ALA A 531 -9.56 21.65 -5.93
C ALA A 531 -8.93 21.94 -4.54
N VAL A 532 -7.61 21.96 -4.49
CA VAL A 532 -6.82 22.19 -3.27
C VAL A 532 -5.99 23.47 -3.45
N LYS A 533 -6.05 24.40 -2.48
CA LYS A 533 -5.12 25.52 -2.41
C LYS A 533 -3.71 25.02 -2.11
N ILE A 534 -2.75 25.48 -2.89
CA ILE A 534 -1.34 25.05 -2.71
C ILE A 534 -0.76 25.57 -1.38
N VAL A 535 -1.21 26.72 -0.90
CA VAL A 535 -0.83 27.23 0.42
C VAL A 535 -1.33 26.33 1.55
N ASP A 536 -2.55 25.79 1.46
CA ASP A 536 -3.10 24.86 2.46
C ASP A 536 -2.31 23.54 2.45
N LEU A 537 -1.91 23.08 1.24
CA LEU A 537 -1.05 21.92 1.10
C LEU A 537 0.31 22.14 1.76
N ALA A 538 0.94 23.30 1.53
CA ALA A 538 2.21 23.68 2.16
C ALA A 538 2.08 23.70 3.68
N THR A 539 1.04 24.35 4.20
CA THR A 539 0.74 24.45 5.62
C THR A 539 0.63 23.05 6.24
N ARG A 540 -0.19 22.17 5.65
CA ARG A 540 -0.36 20.79 6.13
C ARG A 540 0.93 19.97 6.09
N MET A 541 1.78 20.18 5.07
CA MET A 541 3.07 19.47 4.98
C MET A 541 4.05 19.93 6.05
N ILE A 542 4.14 21.23 6.34
CA ILE A 542 4.95 21.78 7.44
C ILE A 542 4.47 21.18 8.75
N GLU A 543 3.17 21.15 8.95
CA GLU A 543 2.52 20.60 10.13
C GLU A 543 2.80 19.11 10.33
N LEU A 544 2.68 18.29 9.29
CA LEU A 544 2.99 16.86 9.33
C LEU A 544 4.46 16.57 9.63
N ALA A 545 5.35 17.50 9.26
CA ALA A 545 6.76 17.42 9.59
C ALA A 545 7.08 17.81 11.04
N GLY A 546 6.06 18.26 11.83
CA GLY A 546 6.22 18.64 13.23
C GLY A 546 6.61 20.10 13.45
N TYR A 547 6.54 20.95 12.41
CA TYR A 547 6.89 22.36 12.50
C TYR A 547 5.65 23.27 12.48
N ARG A 548 5.77 24.49 13.03
CA ARG A 548 4.72 25.50 13.03
C ARG A 548 4.85 26.39 11.81
N PRO A 549 3.80 26.46 10.94
CA PRO A 549 3.80 27.34 9.77
C PRO A 549 3.91 28.81 10.18
N GLY A 550 4.82 29.53 9.55
CA GLY A 550 5.05 30.95 9.82
C GLY A 550 5.99 31.26 10.99
N GLU A 551 6.12 30.34 11.96
CA GLU A 551 7.05 30.50 13.09
C GLU A 551 8.35 29.72 12.84
N ASP A 552 8.29 28.39 12.73
CA ASP A 552 9.44 27.53 12.53
C ASP A 552 9.86 27.49 11.04
N ILE A 553 8.87 27.41 10.13
CA ILE A 553 9.08 27.44 8.69
C ILE A 553 8.16 28.45 8.02
N LYS A 554 8.74 29.42 7.34
CA LYS A 554 8.02 30.46 6.60
C LYS A 554 7.50 29.93 5.27
N ILE A 555 6.34 30.45 4.83
CA ILE A 555 5.83 30.30 3.48
C ILE A 555 6.06 31.60 2.75
N GLU A 556 6.79 31.54 1.63
CA GLU A 556 7.11 32.71 0.80
C GLU A 556 6.39 32.62 -0.55
N PHE A 557 5.89 33.77 -1.02
CA PHE A 557 5.21 33.88 -2.31
C PHE A 557 6.16 34.44 -3.36
N THR A 558 6.40 33.65 -4.43
CA THR A 558 7.41 33.96 -5.45
C THR A 558 6.86 34.65 -6.70
N GLY A 559 5.54 34.77 -6.82
CA GLY A 559 4.85 35.18 -8.04
C GLY A 559 4.62 34.03 -9.02
N LEU A 560 3.62 34.18 -9.90
CA LEU A 560 3.31 33.18 -10.94
C LEU A 560 4.46 33.10 -11.96
N ARG A 561 4.78 31.89 -12.39
CA ARG A 561 5.82 31.62 -13.38
C ARG A 561 5.30 31.84 -14.81
N PRO A 562 6.19 32.03 -15.80
CA PRO A 562 5.80 32.07 -17.19
C PRO A 562 4.93 30.86 -17.58
N GLY A 563 3.79 31.11 -18.20
CA GLY A 563 2.83 30.09 -18.64
C GLY A 563 1.97 29.50 -17.53
N GLU A 564 2.15 29.86 -16.25
CA GLU A 564 1.40 29.28 -15.13
C GLU A 564 0.00 29.91 -15.01
N LYS A 565 -1.04 29.05 -14.90
CA LYS A 565 -2.42 29.47 -14.61
C LYS A 565 -2.63 29.56 -13.09
N LEU A 566 -3.43 30.54 -12.66
CA LEU A 566 -3.91 30.58 -11.26
C LEU A 566 -4.86 29.40 -10.98
N TYR A 567 -5.75 29.10 -11.92
CA TYR A 567 -6.71 28.00 -11.88
C TYR A 567 -6.50 27.13 -13.11
N GLU A 568 -6.44 25.81 -12.94
CA GLU A 568 -6.40 24.85 -14.05
C GLU A 568 -7.83 24.40 -14.41
N GLU A 569 -8.07 24.25 -15.69
CA GLU A 569 -9.34 23.78 -16.24
C GLU A 569 -9.17 22.34 -16.72
N VAL A 570 -10.10 21.47 -16.37
CA VAL A 570 -10.12 20.09 -16.90
C VAL A 570 -10.78 20.07 -18.28
N LEU A 571 -11.77 20.93 -18.47
CA LEU A 571 -12.51 21.11 -19.72
C LEU A 571 -12.45 22.56 -20.15
N SER A 572 -12.47 22.76 -21.47
CA SER A 572 -12.70 24.08 -22.10
C SER A 572 -14.17 24.43 -22.02
N ASP A 573 -14.49 25.73 -21.89
CA ASP A 573 -15.87 26.25 -22.01
C ASP A 573 -16.54 25.88 -23.36
N LYS A 574 -15.73 25.58 -24.40
CA LYS A 574 -16.16 25.13 -25.73
C LYS A 574 -16.28 23.62 -25.88
N GLU A 575 -15.84 22.84 -24.87
CA GLU A 575 -15.91 21.39 -24.85
C GLU A 575 -17.14 20.92 -24.08
N ASN A 576 -18.05 20.24 -24.77
CA ASN A 576 -19.12 19.49 -24.13
C ASN A 576 -18.61 18.10 -23.77
N THR A 577 -19.02 17.57 -22.62
CA THR A 577 -18.73 16.20 -22.22
C THR A 577 -19.92 15.27 -22.44
N ILE A 578 -19.59 14.00 -22.67
CA ILE A 578 -20.57 12.89 -22.65
C ILE A 578 -20.22 12.02 -21.45
N PRO A 579 -21.20 11.70 -20.56
CA PRO A 579 -20.97 10.76 -19.48
C PRO A 579 -20.70 9.36 -20.02
N THR A 580 -19.92 8.58 -19.26
CA THR A 580 -19.69 7.16 -19.53
C THR A 580 -20.37 6.31 -18.43
N GLU A 581 -20.26 4.99 -18.52
CA GLU A 581 -20.71 4.08 -17.46
C GLU A 581 -20.00 4.33 -16.12
N ASN A 582 -18.72 4.74 -16.18
CA ASN A 582 -17.99 5.17 -15.01
C ASN A 582 -18.16 6.68 -14.78
N LYS A 583 -18.85 7.05 -13.68
CA LYS A 583 -19.06 8.45 -13.29
C LYS A 583 -17.79 9.29 -13.14
N LYS A 584 -16.62 8.65 -13.02
CA LYS A 584 -15.32 9.29 -12.90
C LYS A 584 -14.64 9.58 -14.25
N ILE A 585 -15.20 9.05 -15.34
CA ILE A 585 -14.68 9.16 -16.68
C ILE A 585 -15.73 9.80 -17.59
N MET A 586 -15.38 10.87 -18.27
CA MET A 586 -16.21 11.55 -19.24
C MET A 586 -15.49 11.60 -20.60
N ILE A 587 -16.23 11.73 -21.69
CA ILE A 587 -15.66 11.91 -23.02
C ILE A 587 -15.79 13.38 -23.41
N ALA A 588 -14.69 14.03 -23.78
CA ALA A 588 -14.68 15.40 -24.30
C ALA A 588 -15.02 15.43 -25.78
N LYS A 589 -15.89 16.37 -26.19
CA LYS A 589 -16.10 16.71 -27.60
C LYS A 589 -15.15 17.83 -27.98
N VAL A 590 -14.21 17.55 -28.88
CA VAL A 590 -13.21 18.51 -29.33
C VAL A 590 -13.35 18.80 -30.84
N ARG A 591 -12.77 19.91 -31.26
CA ARG A 591 -12.67 20.25 -32.70
C ARG A 591 -11.88 19.18 -33.43
N ARG A 592 -12.40 18.72 -34.58
CA ARG A 592 -11.74 17.78 -35.49
C ARG A 592 -10.89 18.54 -36.49
N TYR A 593 -9.78 17.89 -36.89
CA TYR A 593 -8.86 18.35 -37.91
C TYR A 593 -8.73 17.29 -38.99
N GLU A 594 -8.68 17.68 -40.26
CA GLU A 594 -8.43 16.77 -41.38
C GLU A 594 -6.97 16.32 -41.35
N TYR A 595 -6.75 15.01 -41.47
CA TYR A 595 -5.40 14.43 -41.39
C TYR A 595 -4.49 14.94 -42.49
N THR A 596 -4.99 15.05 -43.73
CA THR A 596 -4.26 15.59 -44.90
C THR A 596 -3.75 17.02 -44.68
N ASP A 597 -4.56 17.85 -44.02
CA ASP A 597 -4.26 19.27 -43.82
C ASP A 597 -3.17 19.53 -42.78
N ILE A 598 -3.00 18.54 -41.86
CA ILE A 598 -2.01 18.69 -40.79
C ILE A 598 -0.65 18.06 -41.11
N LEU A 599 -0.55 17.15 -42.08
CA LEU A 599 0.70 16.42 -42.38
C LEU A 599 1.87 17.35 -42.66
N ASP A 600 1.70 18.29 -43.60
CA ASP A 600 2.75 19.25 -43.96
C ASP A 600 3.11 20.17 -42.79
N THR A 601 2.11 20.54 -41.98
CA THR A 601 2.31 21.34 -40.78
C THR A 601 3.16 20.62 -39.74
N TYR A 602 2.94 19.32 -39.54
CA TYR A 602 3.73 18.53 -38.57
C TYR A 602 5.14 18.24 -39.08
N ALA A 603 5.34 18.15 -40.40
CA ALA A 603 6.67 18.10 -40.97
C ALA A 603 7.41 19.43 -40.75
N GLU A 604 6.70 20.57 -40.93
CA GLU A 604 7.25 21.91 -40.69
C GLU A 604 7.59 22.14 -39.21
N PHE A 605 6.75 21.65 -38.25
CA PHE A 605 7.08 21.66 -36.82
C PHE A 605 8.43 20.97 -36.55
N GLU A 606 8.62 19.78 -37.10
CA GLU A 606 9.86 19.05 -36.94
C GLU A 606 11.06 19.80 -37.53
N ARG A 607 10.90 20.35 -38.75
CA ARG A 607 11.94 21.13 -39.43
C ARG A 607 12.36 22.36 -38.64
N LEU A 608 11.39 23.17 -38.21
CA LEU A 608 11.63 24.39 -37.41
C LEU A 608 12.28 24.07 -36.07
N SER A 609 11.81 23.02 -35.40
CA SER A 609 12.30 22.63 -34.07
C SER A 609 13.72 22.07 -34.15
N ARG A 610 14.05 21.23 -35.15
CA ARG A 610 15.43 20.77 -35.39
C ARG A 610 16.39 21.89 -35.74
N ALA A 611 15.89 22.94 -36.45
CA ALA A 611 16.65 24.14 -36.74
C ALA A 611 16.69 25.16 -35.59
N VAL A 612 16.10 24.86 -34.44
CA VAL A 612 16.01 25.72 -33.25
C VAL A 612 15.40 27.10 -33.53
N LYS A 613 14.41 27.17 -34.44
CA LYS A 613 13.67 28.40 -34.81
C LYS A 613 12.55 28.67 -33.82
N ILE A 614 12.91 29.13 -32.61
CA ILE A 614 12.02 29.24 -31.46
C ILE A 614 10.75 30.04 -31.76
N MET A 615 10.89 31.27 -32.25
CA MET A 615 9.74 32.17 -32.49
C MET A 615 8.83 31.62 -33.58
N ASP A 616 9.40 31.08 -34.67
CA ASP A 616 8.62 30.48 -35.75
C ASP A 616 7.88 29.23 -35.32
N THR A 617 8.51 28.42 -34.47
CA THR A 617 7.87 27.24 -33.87
C THR A 617 6.65 27.65 -33.02
N VAL A 618 6.79 28.64 -32.15
CA VAL A 618 5.68 29.09 -31.29
C VAL A 618 4.59 29.77 -32.11
N ARG A 619 4.96 30.56 -33.13
CA ARG A 619 4.00 31.17 -34.07
C ARG A 619 3.17 30.09 -34.79
N LEU A 620 3.82 29.03 -35.26
CA LEU A 620 3.13 27.90 -35.87
C LEU A 620 2.22 27.17 -34.88
N MET A 621 2.64 27.00 -33.62
CA MET A 621 1.81 26.44 -32.55
C MET A 621 0.52 27.24 -32.34
N LYS A 622 0.60 28.59 -32.30
CA LYS A 622 -0.55 29.47 -32.13
C LYS A 622 -1.48 29.45 -33.36
N LYS A 623 -0.92 29.29 -34.59
CA LYS A 623 -1.70 29.17 -35.80
C LYS A 623 -2.58 27.91 -35.80
N ILE A 624 -2.06 26.79 -35.36
CA ILE A 624 -2.80 25.51 -35.35
C ILE A 624 -3.72 25.38 -34.14
N VAL A 625 -3.34 25.97 -32.99
CA VAL A 625 -4.10 25.99 -31.74
C VAL A 625 -4.47 27.45 -31.42
N PRO A 626 -5.54 28.01 -32.03
CA PRO A 626 -5.91 29.41 -31.85
C PRO A 626 -6.27 29.79 -30.40
N GLU A 627 -6.69 28.79 -29.61
CA GLU A 627 -6.96 28.93 -28.18
C GLU A 627 -5.68 29.06 -27.31
N PHE A 628 -4.50 28.86 -27.90
CA PHE A 628 -3.23 29.07 -27.20
C PHE A 628 -2.95 30.56 -27.01
N LYS A 629 -3.12 31.04 -25.80
CA LYS A 629 -2.80 32.42 -25.36
C LYS A 629 -1.72 32.36 -24.32
N SER A 630 -0.55 32.96 -24.61
CA SER A 630 0.55 33.02 -23.62
C SER A 630 0.15 33.86 -22.41
N LYS A 631 0.37 33.36 -21.21
CA LYS A 631 0.16 34.11 -19.96
C LYS A 631 1.46 34.16 -19.17
N ASN A 632 1.77 35.32 -18.60
CA ASN A 632 2.99 35.55 -17.84
C ASN A 632 4.27 35.17 -18.60
N SER A 633 4.25 35.25 -19.93
CA SER A 633 5.37 34.90 -20.81
C SER A 633 5.67 36.04 -21.76
N PRO A 634 6.38 37.10 -21.32
CA PRO A 634 6.66 38.31 -22.13
C PRO A 634 7.24 38.00 -23.51
N ARG A 635 8.02 36.91 -23.59
CA ARG A 635 8.65 36.46 -24.84
C ARG A 635 7.64 36.05 -25.90
N PHE A 636 6.51 35.42 -25.52
CA PHE A 636 5.54 34.87 -26.47
C PHE A 636 4.20 35.61 -26.49
N GLU A 637 3.94 36.51 -25.54
CA GLU A 637 2.76 37.37 -25.56
C GLU A 637 2.76 38.34 -26.77
N VAL A 638 3.94 38.66 -27.30
CA VAL A 638 4.09 39.45 -28.49
C VAL A 638 3.36 38.80 -29.69
N LEU A 639 3.42 37.46 -29.78
CA LEU A 639 2.77 36.66 -30.83
C LEU A 639 1.23 36.55 -30.66
N ASP A 640 0.67 36.98 -29.52
CA ASP A 640 -0.79 37.01 -29.33
C ASP A 640 -1.43 38.24 -29.99
N LYS A 641 -0.62 39.20 -30.42
CA LYS A 641 -1.04 40.43 -31.10
C LYS A 641 -0.89 40.37 -32.62
N GLU A 642 -0.17 39.35 -33.12
CA GLU A 642 -0.05 39.02 -34.55
C GLU A 642 -1.28 38.22 -35.04
#